data_fe43968510ff4ba5bdac0c5deaaef0d4
#
_entry.id   fe43968510ff4ba5bdac0c5deaaef0d4
#
_cell.length_a   1.000
_cell.length_b   1.000
_cell.length_c   1.000
_cell.angle_alpha   90.00
_cell.angle_beta   90.00
_cell.angle_gamma   90.00
#
_symmetry.space_group_name_H-M   'P 1'
#
loop_
_entity.id
_entity.type
_entity.pdbx_description
1 polymer ?
#
loop_
_entity_poly.entity_id
_entity_poly.type
_entity_poly.pdbx_seq_one_letter_code
_entity_poly.pdbx_strand_id
1 'polypeptide(L)'
;MNRRTARHSSLVAALALVAWGAGAAAPVTLAPMFGSHAVLQRDVKLPVWGTAEPGANVKVRLVRDGADEGNAIETIAVAGADGRWRAVLPPHPAGGPFRLSAGYLSAAGSDAPLVAEDVLFGDVWLCSGQSNMDMSYGWGLTRGKEDMETADDPWMRLFDDRNAASATPLADLSKPAAWTGSGFAHAKTFSACGWFFGQALRKAMPDVPIGLVEASWSGSPIKTWLSAEAYRSVGPEQSAEVDKALADLAAYDAAGGKAEYERRLALWKAECATKGDIAAEGAGFDDSSWAEAEVPVRFEDQFDKSFDGCAWYRRSFDLTAAQAAGGATLSLGTIDDVDVAWVNGVLVGSNAVWNVPSVYKVPAGILREGRNVVAVKIVDIGKAGGFTGKPGDVALAAADGSSVALAGAWRSEGFRYDPPPANGEVNSWTPTACYNAMLHPLFPMALKGAIWYQGCSDVGGRGPLYEKKFRAMAEDWRAHFTHPDGLPVYIVQLAAYLETHAEPYDSWWADMRWSQMKLGETLPKCGTAVAIDIGHHTDIHPKDKKSVGERLARLALRRTYGKESVVEAGPVPLAAELDASRPALAPTPAAGGGREIVVPFRNGPLKTSDGGPVRGFQLVGDYGVTVPAAATIRGDSVAVAVPAGAKPRRVRYAWDDYPDCNLVNGEGLPCGPFQLSLSTP
;
A
#
# COMPACT_ATOMS: atom_id res chain seq x y z
N MET A 1 -62.09 14.81 -25.96
CA MET A 1 -61.54 13.87 -26.96
C MET A 1 -60.10 14.21 -27.19
N ASN A 2 -59.23 13.36 -26.80
CA ASN A 2 -57.94 12.93 -27.30
C ASN A 2 -57.09 12.41 -26.16
N ARG A 3 -57.03 11.08 -26.11
CA ARG A 3 -56.13 10.30 -25.23
C ARG A 3 -54.74 10.41 -25.82
N ARG A 4 -53.73 10.79 -24.98
CA ARG A 4 -52.31 10.55 -25.27
C ARG A 4 -51.82 9.43 -24.36
N THR A 5 -51.54 8.31 -24.97
CA THR A 5 -50.94 7.11 -24.44
C THR A 5 -49.48 7.37 -24.04
N ALA A 6 -49.17 7.08 -22.79
CA ALA A 6 -47.79 7.01 -22.29
C ALA A 6 -47.11 5.77 -22.91
N ARG A 7 -46.04 5.97 -23.63
CA ARG A 7 -45.14 4.89 -24.05
C ARG A 7 -44.09 4.68 -22.99
N HIS A 8 -44.15 3.54 -22.36
CA HIS A 8 -43.04 2.99 -21.56
C HIS A 8 -41.94 2.57 -22.54
N SER A 9 -40.81 3.25 -22.50
CA SER A 9 -39.58 2.81 -23.17
C SER A 9 -38.82 1.91 -22.21
N SER A 10 -38.94 0.61 -22.43
CA SER A 10 -38.05 -0.38 -21.79
C SER A 10 -36.69 -0.26 -22.47
N LEU A 11 -35.66 0.18 -21.73
CA LEU A 11 -34.28 0.04 -22.15
C LEU A 11 -33.90 -1.46 -22.06
N VAL A 12 -33.89 -2.10 -23.22
CA VAL A 12 -33.25 -3.39 -23.42
C VAL A 12 -31.77 -3.12 -23.59
N ALA A 13 -30.95 -3.60 -22.62
CA ALA A 13 -29.53 -3.66 -22.77
C ALA A 13 -29.22 -4.53 -24.01
N ALA A 14 -28.67 -3.92 -25.03
CA ALA A 14 -28.20 -4.61 -26.23
C ALA A 14 -26.89 -5.35 -25.85
N LEU A 15 -26.99 -6.64 -25.55
CA LEU A 15 -25.88 -7.55 -25.71
C LEU A 15 -25.45 -7.50 -27.18
N ALA A 16 -24.24 -7.02 -27.45
CA ALA A 16 -23.61 -7.18 -28.74
C ALA A 16 -23.32 -8.68 -28.96
N LEU A 17 -24.28 -9.40 -29.52
CA LEU A 17 -24.06 -10.65 -30.16
C LEU A 17 -23.17 -10.38 -31.39
N VAL A 18 -21.87 -10.65 -31.24
CA VAL A 18 -20.99 -10.80 -32.40
C VAL A 18 -21.52 -12.03 -33.13
N ALA A 19 -22.21 -11.81 -34.26
CA ALA A 19 -22.64 -12.88 -35.16
C ALA A 19 -21.39 -13.54 -35.75
N TRP A 20 -21.01 -14.69 -35.19
CA TRP A 20 -20.02 -15.57 -35.78
C TRP A 20 -20.61 -16.17 -37.04
N GLY A 21 -19.87 -16.05 -38.15
CA GLY A 21 -20.24 -16.69 -39.39
C GLY A 21 -20.39 -18.21 -39.16
N ALA A 22 -21.43 -18.81 -39.70
CA ALA A 22 -21.69 -20.24 -39.62
C ALA A 22 -20.49 -21.02 -40.16
N GLY A 23 -19.72 -21.69 -39.25
CA GLY A 23 -18.66 -22.60 -39.71
C GLY A 23 -17.62 -23.10 -38.71
N ALA A 24 -17.29 -22.38 -37.63
CA ALA A 24 -16.32 -22.89 -36.66
C ALA A 24 -16.82 -22.65 -35.21
N ALA A 25 -16.79 -23.68 -34.37
CA ALA A 25 -17.08 -23.57 -32.95
C ALA A 25 -16.02 -22.66 -32.27
N ALA A 26 -16.41 -21.92 -31.21
CA ALA A 26 -15.45 -21.13 -30.44
C ALA A 26 -14.38 -22.05 -29.84
N PRO A 27 -13.08 -21.69 -29.84
CA PRO A 27 -12.05 -22.55 -29.33
C PRO A 27 -12.23 -22.78 -27.81
N VAL A 28 -11.93 -23.99 -27.34
CA VAL A 28 -11.85 -24.26 -25.91
C VAL A 28 -10.63 -23.55 -25.33
N THR A 29 -10.80 -22.79 -24.23
CA THR A 29 -9.71 -22.12 -23.52
C THR A 29 -9.52 -22.68 -22.11
N LEU A 30 -8.31 -22.47 -21.56
CA LEU A 30 -8.00 -22.57 -20.13
C LEU A 30 -7.75 -21.16 -19.60
N ALA A 31 -8.20 -20.87 -18.37
CA ALA A 31 -7.81 -19.62 -17.73
C ALA A 31 -6.28 -19.56 -17.56
N PRO A 32 -5.65 -18.37 -17.64
CA PRO A 32 -4.18 -18.22 -17.69
C PRO A 32 -3.43 -18.90 -16.54
N MET A 33 -4.05 -19.01 -15.34
CA MET A 33 -3.45 -19.68 -14.18
C MET A 33 -3.27 -21.20 -14.36
N PHE A 34 -3.87 -21.80 -15.40
CA PHE A 34 -3.73 -23.20 -15.77
C PHE A 34 -2.88 -23.39 -17.04
N GLY A 35 -2.15 -22.37 -17.47
CA GLY A 35 -1.29 -22.41 -18.65
C GLY A 35 -0.02 -23.25 -18.42
N SER A 36 0.82 -23.35 -19.46
CA SER A 36 2.11 -24.04 -19.37
C SER A 36 2.98 -23.46 -18.25
N HIS A 37 3.81 -24.31 -17.66
CA HIS A 37 4.66 -24.01 -16.50
C HIS A 37 3.91 -23.72 -15.19
N ALA A 38 2.60 -23.98 -15.12
CA ALA A 38 1.81 -23.75 -13.92
C ALA A 38 2.26 -24.62 -12.74
N VAL A 39 2.17 -24.05 -11.53
CA VAL A 39 2.11 -24.83 -10.30
C VAL A 39 0.66 -24.84 -9.84
N LEU A 40 0.07 -26.02 -9.70
CA LEU A 40 -1.29 -26.23 -9.23
C LEU A 40 -1.26 -26.72 -7.80
N GLN A 41 -2.24 -26.25 -6.98
CA GLN A 41 -2.26 -26.62 -5.56
C GLN A 41 -2.47 -28.13 -5.37
N ARG A 42 -1.55 -28.77 -4.68
CA ARG A 42 -1.59 -30.21 -4.33
C ARG A 42 -2.57 -30.52 -3.21
N ASP A 43 -2.89 -31.81 -3.08
CA ASP A 43 -3.63 -32.42 -1.96
C ASP A 43 -5.05 -31.87 -1.73
N VAL A 44 -5.63 -31.18 -2.72
CA VAL A 44 -6.98 -30.61 -2.67
C VAL A 44 -7.78 -30.98 -3.92
N LYS A 45 -9.11 -30.95 -3.84
CA LYS A 45 -9.96 -30.92 -5.04
C LYS A 45 -9.67 -29.63 -5.79
N LEU A 46 -9.18 -29.75 -7.02
CA LEU A 46 -8.67 -28.63 -7.79
C LEU A 46 -9.71 -28.16 -8.81
N PRO A 47 -10.33 -27.00 -8.65
CA PRO A 47 -11.15 -26.39 -9.69
C PRO A 47 -10.25 -25.90 -10.85
N VAL A 48 -10.66 -26.25 -12.08
CA VAL A 48 -10.05 -25.80 -13.34
C VAL A 48 -11.15 -25.25 -14.22
N TRP A 49 -10.93 -24.13 -14.89
CA TRP A 49 -11.96 -23.47 -15.70
C TRP A 49 -11.40 -22.79 -16.95
N GLY A 50 -12.32 -22.39 -17.81
CA GLY A 50 -12.04 -21.66 -19.04
C GLY A 50 -13.32 -21.37 -19.79
N THR A 51 -13.23 -21.14 -21.08
CA THR A 51 -14.39 -20.87 -21.96
C THR A 51 -14.50 -21.89 -23.09
N ALA A 52 -15.69 -22.07 -23.59
CA ALA A 52 -16.03 -22.91 -24.74
C ALA A 52 -17.37 -22.43 -25.34
N GLU A 53 -17.83 -23.08 -26.42
CA GLU A 53 -19.16 -22.86 -26.97
C GLU A 53 -20.23 -23.13 -25.91
N PRO A 54 -21.24 -22.26 -25.73
CA PRO A 54 -22.32 -22.47 -24.76
C PRO A 54 -23.00 -23.83 -24.92
N GLY A 55 -23.16 -24.53 -23.82
CA GLY A 55 -23.74 -25.91 -23.78
C GLY A 55 -22.82 -27.05 -24.22
N ALA A 56 -21.60 -26.76 -24.62
CA ALA A 56 -20.66 -27.78 -25.05
C ALA A 56 -20.11 -28.60 -23.88
N ASN A 57 -19.84 -29.89 -24.13
CA ASN A 57 -19.10 -30.73 -23.20
C ASN A 57 -17.60 -30.56 -23.42
N VAL A 58 -16.91 -30.14 -22.40
CA VAL A 58 -15.45 -29.99 -22.36
C VAL A 58 -14.83 -31.13 -21.58
N LYS A 59 -13.92 -31.85 -22.21
CA LYS A 59 -13.09 -32.90 -21.58
C LYS A 59 -11.80 -32.27 -21.11
N VAL A 60 -11.51 -32.39 -19.83
CA VAL A 60 -10.23 -31.97 -19.20
C VAL A 60 -9.44 -33.23 -18.88
N ARG A 61 -8.18 -33.26 -19.28
CA ARG A 61 -7.27 -34.39 -19.06
C ARG A 61 -5.98 -33.94 -18.40
N LEU A 62 -5.50 -34.74 -17.47
CA LEU A 62 -4.21 -34.59 -16.82
C LEU A 62 -3.41 -35.87 -17.02
N VAL A 63 -2.23 -35.76 -17.62
CA VAL A 63 -1.34 -36.90 -17.91
C VAL A 63 0.07 -36.53 -17.42
N ARG A 64 0.72 -37.43 -16.69
CA ARG A 64 2.12 -37.28 -16.31
C ARG A 64 3.02 -37.43 -17.54
N ASP A 65 4.01 -36.59 -17.72
CA ASP A 65 4.94 -36.69 -18.82
C ASP A 65 5.69 -38.01 -18.81
N GLY A 66 5.75 -38.63 -20.00
CA GLY A 66 6.34 -39.96 -20.17
C GLY A 66 5.43 -41.14 -19.71
N ALA A 67 4.24 -40.88 -19.16
CA ALA A 67 3.27 -41.91 -18.86
C ALA A 67 2.41 -42.27 -20.07
N ASP A 68 1.84 -43.48 -20.04
CA ASP A 68 0.85 -43.92 -21.03
C ASP A 68 -0.39 -43.02 -20.97
N GLU A 69 -0.88 -42.59 -22.14
CA GLU A 69 -2.11 -41.79 -22.29
C GLU A 69 -3.35 -42.48 -21.66
N GLY A 70 -3.34 -43.80 -21.55
CA GLY A 70 -4.39 -44.57 -20.86
C GLY A 70 -4.47 -44.36 -19.35
N ASN A 71 -3.42 -43.77 -18.75
CA ASN A 71 -3.36 -43.42 -17.32
C ASN A 71 -3.82 -41.99 -17.03
N ALA A 72 -4.46 -41.32 -17.99
CA ALA A 72 -4.95 -39.95 -17.81
C ALA A 72 -6.02 -39.88 -16.73
N ILE A 73 -5.94 -38.85 -15.88
CA ILE A 73 -7.05 -38.40 -15.04
C ILE A 73 -7.96 -37.57 -15.94
N GLU A 74 -9.21 -37.96 -16.08
CA GLU A 74 -10.17 -37.28 -16.95
C GLU A 74 -11.39 -36.78 -16.15
N THR A 75 -11.89 -35.62 -16.54
CA THR A 75 -13.17 -35.07 -16.04
C THR A 75 -13.86 -34.31 -17.17
N ILE A 76 -15.19 -34.20 -17.05
CA ILE A 76 -16.02 -33.52 -18.05
C ILE A 76 -16.75 -32.36 -17.37
N ALA A 77 -16.80 -31.24 -18.04
CA ALA A 77 -17.59 -30.07 -17.66
C ALA A 77 -18.51 -29.67 -18.80
N VAL A 78 -19.63 -29.00 -18.47
CA VAL A 78 -20.54 -28.42 -19.44
C VAL A 78 -20.38 -26.91 -19.39
N ALA A 79 -20.16 -26.28 -20.53
CA ALA A 79 -20.12 -24.81 -20.63
C ALA A 79 -21.51 -24.23 -20.37
N GLY A 80 -21.60 -23.22 -19.53
CA GLY A 80 -22.83 -22.49 -19.24
C GLY A 80 -23.33 -21.68 -20.45
N ALA A 81 -24.46 -21.02 -20.30
CA ALA A 81 -25.01 -20.13 -21.32
C ALA A 81 -24.09 -18.93 -21.63
N ASP A 82 -23.20 -18.58 -20.71
CA ASP A 82 -22.15 -17.54 -20.84
C ASP A 82 -20.85 -18.09 -21.49
N GLY A 83 -20.83 -19.36 -21.89
CA GLY A 83 -19.67 -20.02 -22.46
C GLY A 83 -18.60 -20.42 -21.45
N ARG A 84 -18.80 -20.21 -20.14
CA ARG A 84 -17.83 -20.58 -19.09
C ARG A 84 -18.04 -22.02 -18.67
N TRP A 85 -16.94 -22.76 -18.54
CA TRP A 85 -16.94 -24.11 -18.00
C TRP A 85 -16.03 -24.22 -16.79
N ARG A 86 -16.36 -25.16 -15.89
CA ARG A 86 -15.59 -25.48 -14.69
C ARG A 86 -15.58 -26.96 -14.45
N ALA A 87 -14.40 -27.53 -14.36
CA ALA A 87 -14.16 -28.91 -13.98
C ALA A 87 -13.49 -28.97 -12.60
N VAL A 88 -13.54 -30.15 -11.96
CA VAL A 88 -12.84 -30.40 -10.70
C VAL A 88 -11.98 -31.64 -10.88
N LEU A 89 -10.66 -31.47 -10.76
CA LEU A 89 -9.71 -32.56 -10.73
C LEU A 89 -9.62 -33.14 -9.29
N PRO A 90 -9.37 -34.46 -9.13
CA PRO A 90 -9.13 -35.05 -7.81
C PRO A 90 -7.84 -34.52 -7.19
N PRO A 91 -7.68 -34.63 -5.84
CA PRO A 91 -6.45 -34.32 -5.17
C PRO A 91 -5.25 -35.06 -5.77
N HIS A 92 -4.14 -34.35 -5.93
CA HIS A 92 -2.89 -34.95 -6.44
C HIS A 92 -1.74 -34.59 -5.51
N PRO A 93 -0.79 -35.50 -5.21
CA PRO A 93 0.40 -35.20 -4.41
C PRO A 93 1.36 -34.30 -5.18
N ALA A 94 2.38 -33.73 -4.46
CA ALA A 94 3.44 -32.94 -5.07
C ALA A 94 4.19 -33.74 -6.16
N GLY A 95 4.61 -33.06 -7.21
CA GLY A 95 5.42 -33.64 -8.29
C GLY A 95 5.06 -33.11 -9.66
N GLY A 96 5.57 -33.75 -10.68
CA GLY A 96 5.41 -33.42 -12.10
C GLY A 96 6.66 -33.79 -12.90
N PRO A 97 6.79 -33.33 -14.14
CA PRO A 97 5.79 -32.51 -14.86
C PRO A 97 4.60 -33.28 -15.39
N PHE A 98 3.53 -32.55 -15.66
CA PHE A 98 2.29 -33.06 -16.26
C PHE A 98 1.90 -32.22 -17.47
N ARG A 99 1.09 -32.79 -18.35
CA ARG A 99 0.33 -32.09 -19.38
C ARG A 99 -1.13 -32.00 -18.94
N LEU A 100 -1.65 -30.78 -18.89
CA LEU A 100 -3.07 -30.50 -18.66
C LEU A 100 -3.68 -30.07 -19.99
N SER A 101 -4.74 -30.74 -20.43
CA SER A 101 -5.42 -30.41 -21.68
C SER A 101 -6.93 -30.22 -21.50
N ALA A 102 -7.49 -29.33 -22.31
CA ALA A 102 -8.93 -29.11 -22.42
C ALA A 102 -9.35 -29.12 -23.88
N GLY A 103 -10.42 -29.80 -24.21
CA GLY A 103 -10.94 -29.91 -25.58
C GLY A 103 -12.39 -30.38 -25.60
N TYR A 104 -13.03 -30.32 -26.75
CA TYR A 104 -14.39 -30.83 -26.92
C TYR A 104 -14.46 -32.36 -26.74
N LEU A 105 -15.50 -32.85 -26.07
CA LEU A 105 -15.69 -34.28 -25.81
C LEU A 105 -15.93 -35.07 -27.11
N SER A 106 -16.60 -34.50 -28.12
CA SER A 106 -16.89 -35.15 -29.38
C SER A 106 -15.97 -34.66 -30.49
N ALA A 107 -15.47 -35.60 -31.30
CA ALA A 107 -14.62 -35.35 -32.45
C ALA A 107 -15.29 -34.63 -33.64
N ALA A 108 -16.49 -34.11 -33.47
CA ALA A 108 -17.20 -33.32 -34.49
C ALA A 108 -16.66 -31.89 -34.66
N GLY A 109 -15.80 -31.41 -33.75
CA GLY A 109 -15.04 -30.18 -33.87
C GLY A 109 -13.57 -30.54 -34.17
N SER A 110 -13.05 -30.07 -35.26
CA SER A 110 -11.71 -30.36 -35.80
C SER A 110 -10.54 -29.76 -35.02
N ASP A 111 -10.77 -29.18 -33.84
CA ASP A 111 -9.74 -28.46 -33.10
C ASP A 111 -8.99 -29.38 -32.15
N ALA A 112 -7.66 -29.42 -32.30
CA ALA A 112 -6.80 -30.08 -31.33
C ALA A 112 -7.04 -29.49 -29.93
N PRO A 113 -7.01 -30.31 -28.86
CA PRO A 113 -7.18 -29.79 -27.49
C PRO A 113 -6.09 -28.77 -27.16
N LEU A 114 -6.45 -27.72 -26.41
CA LEU A 114 -5.47 -26.84 -25.81
C LEU A 114 -4.66 -27.63 -24.79
N VAL A 115 -3.33 -27.56 -24.86
CA VAL A 115 -2.41 -28.27 -23.97
C VAL A 115 -1.54 -27.28 -23.23
N ALA A 116 -1.58 -27.35 -21.91
CA ALA A 116 -0.61 -26.71 -21.02
C ALA A 116 0.46 -27.75 -20.65
N GLU A 117 1.72 -27.45 -20.93
CA GLU A 117 2.86 -28.34 -20.71
C GLU A 117 3.64 -27.94 -19.47
N ASP A 118 4.47 -28.84 -18.93
CA ASP A 118 5.34 -28.62 -17.77
C ASP A 118 4.55 -28.13 -16.54
N VAL A 119 3.38 -28.74 -16.29
CA VAL A 119 2.54 -28.43 -15.14
C VAL A 119 3.04 -29.20 -13.92
N LEU A 120 3.21 -28.52 -12.78
CA LEU A 120 3.64 -29.11 -11.52
C LEU A 120 2.48 -29.09 -10.51
N PHE A 121 2.44 -30.07 -9.61
CA PHE A 121 1.63 -30.01 -8.39
C PHE A 121 2.52 -29.66 -7.22
N GLY A 122 2.18 -28.59 -6.51
CA GLY A 122 2.93 -28.05 -5.39
C GLY A 122 2.10 -27.16 -4.50
N ASP A 123 2.72 -26.27 -3.78
CA ASP A 123 2.03 -25.31 -2.92
C ASP A 123 2.00 -23.92 -3.57
N VAL A 124 0.80 -23.37 -3.75
CA VAL A 124 0.59 -22.07 -4.40
C VAL A 124 0.29 -21.01 -3.35
N TRP A 125 1.08 -19.95 -3.36
CA TRP A 125 0.95 -18.84 -2.42
C TRP A 125 0.63 -17.52 -3.13
N LEU A 126 -0.35 -16.78 -2.61
CA LEU A 126 -0.67 -15.43 -3.04
C LEU A 126 0.27 -14.45 -2.33
N CYS A 127 0.93 -13.59 -3.11
CA CYS A 127 1.75 -12.47 -2.65
C CYS A 127 0.98 -11.17 -2.92
N SER A 128 0.42 -10.53 -1.90
CA SER A 128 -0.44 -9.37 -2.10
C SER A 128 -0.13 -8.22 -1.13
N GLY A 129 -0.54 -7.02 -1.49
CA GLY A 129 -0.30 -5.81 -0.71
C GLY A 129 0.02 -4.57 -1.55
N GLN A 130 0.82 -3.67 -0.97
CA GLN A 130 1.22 -2.43 -1.63
C GLN A 130 2.72 -2.43 -2.01
N SER A 131 3.31 -1.25 -2.21
CA SER A 131 4.68 -1.06 -2.70
C SER A 131 5.74 -1.92 -2.04
N ASN A 132 5.63 -2.20 -0.76
CA ASN A 132 6.57 -3.07 -0.04
C ASN A 132 6.45 -4.55 -0.44
N MET A 133 5.29 -5.01 -0.96
CA MET A 133 5.14 -6.30 -1.62
C MET A 133 5.59 -6.21 -3.09
N ASP A 134 5.15 -5.17 -3.81
CA ASP A 134 5.46 -4.91 -5.22
C ASP A 134 6.96 -4.65 -5.50
N MET A 135 7.73 -4.26 -4.48
CA MET A 135 9.14 -3.94 -4.59
C MET A 135 9.95 -5.11 -5.13
N SER A 136 10.56 -4.90 -6.30
CA SER A 136 11.39 -5.87 -7.02
C SER A 136 12.90 -5.61 -6.86
N TYR A 137 13.73 -6.44 -7.47
CA TYR A 137 15.20 -6.30 -7.49
C TYR A 137 15.67 -4.89 -7.88
N GLY A 138 15.04 -4.29 -8.90
CA GLY A 138 15.43 -2.97 -9.45
C GLY A 138 15.32 -1.81 -8.46
N TRP A 139 14.62 -1.97 -7.34
CA TRP A 139 14.50 -0.94 -6.30
C TRP A 139 15.72 -0.86 -5.36
N GLY A 140 16.75 -1.67 -5.58
CA GLY A 140 18.02 -1.56 -4.87
C GLY A 140 18.08 -2.36 -3.57
N LEU A 141 17.97 -3.68 -3.64
CA LEU A 141 18.10 -4.59 -2.49
C LEU A 141 19.46 -4.45 -1.80
N THR A 142 19.49 -4.57 -0.47
CA THR A 142 20.73 -4.58 0.33
C THR A 142 21.24 -5.98 0.64
N ARG A 143 20.34 -7.00 0.62
CA ARG A 143 20.67 -8.40 0.89
C ARG A 143 20.05 -9.31 -0.17
N GLY A 144 20.75 -10.41 -0.47
CA GLY A 144 20.26 -11.47 -1.33
C GLY A 144 20.26 -11.15 -2.83
N LYS A 145 20.98 -10.12 -3.29
CA LYS A 145 21.13 -9.85 -4.73
C LYS A 145 21.69 -11.05 -5.48
N GLU A 146 22.79 -11.59 -4.98
CA GLU A 146 23.46 -12.75 -5.55
C GLU A 146 22.54 -13.99 -5.59
N ASP A 147 21.72 -14.19 -4.55
CA ASP A 147 20.77 -15.29 -4.53
C ASP A 147 19.75 -15.22 -5.68
N MET A 148 19.29 -14.00 -6.02
CA MET A 148 18.37 -13.80 -7.16
C MET A 148 19.09 -13.87 -8.49
N GLU A 149 20.31 -13.30 -8.60
CA GLU A 149 21.12 -13.26 -9.83
C GLU A 149 21.55 -14.65 -10.28
N THR A 150 21.81 -15.55 -9.34
CA THR A 150 22.26 -16.92 -9.58
C THR A 150 21.15 -17.97 -9.48
N ALA A 151 19.89 -17.54 -9.27
CA ALA A 151 18.77 -18.44 -9.10
C ALA A 151 18.49 -19.29 -10.35
N ASP A 152 18.35 -20.58 -10.12
CA ASP A 152 17.95 -21.55 -11.14
C ASP A 152 17.21 -22.72 -10.48
N ASP A 153 16.01 -22.46 -9.93
CA ASP A 153 15.15 -23.49 -9.34
C ASP A 153 13.94 -23.78 -10.26
N PRO A 154 13.98 -24.90 -11.03
CA PRO A 154 12.90 -25.24 -11.93
C PRO A 154 11.60 -25.62 -11.23
N TRP A 155 11.60 -25.80 -9.91
CA TRP A 155 10.44 -26.13 -9.09
C TRP A 155 9.85 -24.92 -8.36
N MET A 156 10.36 -23.72 -8.61
CA MET A 156 9.74 -22.47 -8.21
C MET A 156 9.26 -21.71 -9.44
N ARG A 157 7.99 -21.33 -9.48
CA ARG A 157 7.34 -20.65 -10.60
C ARG A 157 6.66 -19.36 -10.14
N LEU A 158 6.61 -18.38 -11.02
CA LEU A 158 6.11 -17.03 -10.79
C LEU A 158 4.95 -16.73 -11.73
N PHE A 159 3.88 -16.16 -11.20
CA PHE A 159 2.73 -15.65 -11.96
C PHE A 159 2.44 -14.22 -11.53
N ASP A 160 2.52 -13.27 -12.47
CA ASP A 160 2.43 -11.83 -12.21
C ASP A 160 1.11 -11.26 -12.73
N ASP A 161 0.25 -10.78 -11.82
CA ASP A 161 -1.04 -10.12 -12.09
C ASP A 161 -1.14 -8.77 -11.37
N ARG A 162 -0.08 -7.97 -11.38
CA ARG A 162 0.00 -6.68 -10.68
C ARG A 162 -0.66 -5.54 -11.43
N ASN A 163 -1.00 -4.45 -10.67
CA ASN A 163 -1.36 -3.14 -11.18
C ASN A 163 -2.59 -3.14 -12.10
N ALA A 164 -3.67 -3.75 -11.66
CA ALA A 164 -4.95 -3.74 -12.34
C ALA A 164 -6.07 -3.24 -11.41
N ALA A 165 -7.00 -2.47 -11.95
CA ALA A 165 -8.17 -1.95 -11.25
C ALA A 165 -9.43 -2.08 -12.11
N SER A 166 -10.55 -2.35 -11.47
CA SER A 166 -11.86 -2.39 -12.12
C SER A 166 -12.96 -1.90 -11.17
N ALA A 167 -13.93 -1.18 -11.71
CA ALA A 167 -15.12 -0.76 -10.98
C ALA A 167 -15.99 -1.95 -10.55
N THR A 168 -16.00 -2.99 -11.36
CA THR A 168 -16.83 -4.19 -11.16
C THR A 168 -15.94 -5.44 -11.16
N PRO A 169 -16.36 -6.52 -10.47
CA PRO A 169 -15.63 -7.78 -10.49
C PRO A 169 -15.43 -8.30 -11.91
N LEU A 170 -14.17 -8.51 -12.30
CA LEU A 170 -13.82 -9.09 -13.59
C LEU A 170 -13.89 -10.62 -13.52
N ALA A 171 -14.39 -11.21 -14.57
CA ALA A 171 -14.45 -12.67 -14.68
C ALA A 171 -13.13 -13.27 -15.18
N ASP A 172 -12.29 -12.47 -15.85
CA ASP A 172 -10.98 -12.84 -16.39
C ASP A 172 -9.96 -11.74 -16.09
N LEU A 173 -8.67 -12.09 -16.15
CA LEU A 173 -7.59 -11.14 -15.95
C LEU A 173 -7.68 -10.00 -16.97
N SER A 174 -7.46 -8.77 -16.51
CA SER A 174 -7.51 -7.58 -17.38
C SER A 174 -6.29 -7.44 -18.29
N LYS A 175 -5.24 -8.21 -18.02
CA LYS A 175 -3.97 -8.22 -18.75
C LYS A 175 -3.54 -9.65 -19.02
N PRO A 176 -2.78 -9.91 -20.10
CA PRO A 176 -2.14 -11.20 -20.30
C PRO A 176 -1.18 -11.50 -19.16
N ALA A 177 -1.31 -12.68 -18.57
CA ALA A 177 -0.41 -13.20 -17.55
C ALA A 177 -0.09 -14.66 -17.85
N ALA A 178 1.10 -15.11 -17.47
CA ALA A 178 1.55 -16.48 -17.67
C ALA A 178 2.54 -16.88 -16.57
N TRP A 179 2.62 -18.17 -16.30
CA TRP A 179 3.64 -18.72 -15.42
C TRP A 179 5.03 -18.63 -16.07
N THR A 180 6.02 -18.28 -15.27
CA THR A 180 7.43 -18.21 -15.67
C THR A 180 8.32 -18.91 -14.65
N GLY A 181 9.54 -19.22 -15.03
CA GLY A 181 10.55 -19.73 -14.10
C GLY A 181 10.96 -18.67 -13.07
N SER A 182 11.60 -19.09 -12.00
CA SER A 182 12.09 -18.22 -10.91
C SER A 182 13.48 -17.65 -11.14
N GLY A 183 14.11 -17.93 -12.29
CA GLY A 183 15.43 -17.41 -12.64
C GLY A 183 15.45 -15.89 -12.80
N PHE A 184 16.64 -15.28 -12.75
CA PHE A 184 16.83 -13.83 -12.68
C PHE A 184 16.10 -13.03 -13.76
N ALA A 185 15.99 -13.60 -14.99
CA ALA A 185 15.27 -12.95 -16.09
C ALA A 185 13.85 -12.52 -15.71
N HIS A 186 13.15 -13.30 -14.90
CA HIS A 186 11.79 -13.05 -14.42
C HIS A 186 11.77 -12.55 -12.97
N ALA A 187 12.61 -13.11 -12.10
CA ALA A 187 12.71 -12.73 -10.69
C ALA A 187 12.99 -11.23 -10.47
N LYS A 188 13.81 -10.62 -11.33
CA LYS A 188 14.20 -9.20 -11.21
C LYS A 188 13.03 -8.20 -11.26
N THR A 189 11.90 -8.59 -11.82
CA THR A 189 10.68 -7.75 -11.92
C THR A 189 9.58 -8.20 -10.98
N PHE A 190 9.68 -9.37 -10.38
CA PHE A 190 8.72 -9.95 -9.43
C PHE A 190 8.95 -9.42 -8.01
N SER A 191 7.97 -9.57 -7.13
CA SER A 191 8.08 -9.27 -5.68
C SER A 191 9.33 -9.92 -5.09
N ALA A 192 10.29 -9.12 -4.65
CA ALA A 192 11.47 -9.64 -3.95
C ALA A 192 11.08 -10.31 -2.62
N CYS A 193 10.10 -9.76 -1.90
CA CYS A 193 9.58 -10.37 -0.67
C CYS A 193 8.97 -11.76 -0.95
N GLY A 194 8.10 -11.87 -1.96
CA GLY A 194 7.51 -13.12 -2.40
C GLY A 194 8.56 -14.12 -2.89
N TRP A 195 9.52 -13.66 -3.68
CA TRP A 195 10.58 -14.51 -4.20
C TRP A 195 11.45 -15.13 -3.08
N PHE A 196 11.92 -14.32 -2.11
CA PHE A 196 12.69 -14.84 -0.95
C PHE A 196 11.87 -15.76 -0.04
N PHE A 197 10.56 -15.49 0.09
CA PHE A 197 9.65 -16.40 0.78
C PHE A 197 9.61 -17.76 0.09
N GLY A 198 9.41 -17.79 -1.24
CA GLY A 198 9.38 -19.01 -2.03
C GLY A 198 10.72 -19.76 -1.97
N GLN A 199 11.85 -19.07 -2.11
CA GLN A 199 13.18 -19.64 -1.99
C GLN A 199 13.40 -20.32 -0.62
N ALA A 200 12.97 -19.65 0.46
CA ALA A 200 13.10 -20.20 1.81
C ALA A 200 12.23 -21.45 2.00
N LEU A 201 11.03 -21.51 1.43
CA LEU A 201 10.19 -22.70 1.43
C LEU A 201 10.82 -23.83 0.60
N ARG A 202 11.33 -23.53 -0.60
CA ARG A 202 12.02 -24.51 -1.46
C ARG A 202 13.22 -25.13 -0.75
N LYS A 203 14.02 -24.29 -0.08
CA LYS A 203 15.17 -24.77 0.71
C LYS A 203 14.75 -25.72 1.84
N ALA A 204 13.62 -25.45 2.50
CA ALA A 204 13.09 -26.27 3.60
C ALA A 204 12.34 -27.52 3.12
N MET A 205 11.84 -27.53 1.88
CA MET A 205 11.01 -28.58 1.27
C MET A 205 11.41 -28.81 -0.19
N PRO A 206 12.60 -29.38 -0.47
CA PRO A 206 13.13 -29.50 -1.84
C PRO A 206 12.29 -30.39 -2.76
N ASP A 207 11.44 -31.25 -2.22
CA ASP A 207 10.57 -32.14 -3.01
C ASP A 207 9.18 -31.55 -3.30
N VAL A 208 8.91 -30.29 -2.92
CA VAL A 208 7.62 -29.63 -3.10
C VAL A 208 7.77 -28.43 -4.04
N PRO A 209 7.18 -28.45 -5.24
CA PRO A 209 7.12 -27.26 -6.07
C PRO A 209 6.41 -26.10 -5.37
N ILE A 210 6.88 -24.87 -5.63
CA ILE A 210 6.28 -23.63 -5.08
C ILE A 210 5.85 -22.74 -6.24
N GLY A 211 4.58 -22.40 -6.28
CA GLY A 211 4.00 -21.38 -7.14
C GLY A 211 3.75 -20.09 -6.36
N LEU A 212 4.20 -18.96 -6.90
CA LEU A 212 3.96 -17.64 -6.34
C LEU A 212 3.10 -16.84 -7.30
N VAL A 213 1.92 -16.41 -6.83
CA VAL A 213 0.99 -15.54 -7.57
C VAL A 213 1.10 -14.15 -6.97
N GLU A 214 1.56 -13.18 -7.73
CA GLU A 214 1.65 -11.80 -7.28
C GLU A 214 0.46 -10.99 -7.76
N ALA A 215 -0.30 -10.44 -6.81
CA ALA A 215 -1.34 -9.46 -7.00
C ALA A 215 -1.10 -8.33 -5.99
N SER A 216 -0.36 -7.30 -6.42
CA SER A 216 0.03 -6.16 -5.58
C SER A 216 -0.04 -4.86 -6.38
N TRP A 217 -0.17 -3.72 -5.67
CA TRP A 217 -0.11 -2.40 -6.31
C TRP A 217 0.45 -1.35 -5.34
N SER A 218 1.51 -0.67 -5.77
CA SER A 218 2.14 0.41 -5.01
C SER A 218 1.16 1.51 -4.62
N GLY A 219 1.22 1.98 -3.35
CA GLY A 219 0.36 3.04 -2.82
C GLY A 219 -1.08 2.64 -2.48
N SER A 220 -1.49 1.40 -2.71
CA SER A 220 -2.87 0.97 -2.47
C SER A 220 -3.23 0.85 -0.98
N PRO A 221 -4.34 1.47 -0.52
CA PRO A 221 -4.88 1.24 0.82
C PRO A 221 -5.62 -0.10 0.90
N ILE A 222 -5.81 -0.62 2.12
CA ILE A 222 -6.47 -1.92 2.32
C ILE A 222 -7.90 -1.97 1.71
N LYS A 223 -8.63 -0.86 1.69
CA LYS A 223 -10.00 -0.76 1.17
C LYS A 223 -10.20 -1.25 -0.26
N THR A 224 -9.15 -1.18 -1.08
CA THR A 224 -9.23 -1.59 -2.48
C THR A 224 -9.12 -3.12 -2.68
N TRP A 225 -8.75 -3.86 -1.60
CA TRP A 225 -8.50 -5.30 -1.61
C TRP A 225 -9.63 -6.15 -1.00
N LEU A 226 -10.76 -5.52 -0.64
CA LEU A 226 -11.96 -6.17 -0.15
C LEU A 226 -13.04 -6.17 -1.26
N SER A 227 -13.92 -7.18 -1.24
CA SER A 227 -15.18 -7.08 -1.98
C SER A 227 -16.04 -5.93 -1.44
N ALA A 228 -16.99 -5.47 -2.24
CA ALA A 228 -17.92 -4.43 -1.80
C ALA A 228 -18.72 -4.88 -0.57
N GLU A 229 -19.10 -6.15 -0.50
CA GLU A 229 -19.82 -6.73 0.63
C GLU A 229 -18.95 -6.75 1.89
N ALA A 230 -17.73 -7.24 1.80
CA ALA A 230 -16.79 -7.28 2.92
C ALA A 230 -16.45 -5.86 3.42
N TYR A 231 -16.27 -4.89 2.52
CA TYR A 231 -15.96 -3.53 2.93
C TYR A 231 -17.14 -2.86 3.62
N ARG A 232 -18.39 -3.06 3.13
CA ARG A 232 -19.61 -2.58 3.80
C ARG A 232 -19.77 -3.16 5.22
N SER A 233 -19.40 -4.42 5.42
CA SER A 233 -19.53 -5.09 6.73
C SER A 233 -18.65 -4.48 7.83
N VAL A 234 -17.62 -3.72 7.48
CA VAL A 234 -16.71 -3.05 8.44
C VAL A 234 -17.43 -1.97 9.26
N GLY A 235 -18.34 -1.23 8.63
CA GLY A 235 -19.14 -0.22 9.32
C GLY A 235 -19.87 0.76 8.39
N PRO A 236 -20.72 1.64 8.97
CA PRO A 236 -21.56 2.57 8.19
C PRO A 236 -20.77 3.54 7.30
N GLU A 237 -19.61 4.02 7.77
CA GLU A 237 -18.76 4.94 6.99
C GLU A 237 -18.20 4.25 5.74
N GLN A 238 -17.77 2.98 5.88
CA GLN A 238 -17.23 2.19 4.78
C GLN A 238 -18.32 1.78 3.79
N SER A 239 -19.53 1.52 4.29
CA SER A 239 -20.70 1.32 3.42
C SER A 239 -20.99 2.57 2.59
N ALA A 240 -21.04 3.74 3.23
CA ALA A 240 -21.28 5.01 2.53
C ALA A 240 -20.15 5.33 1.51
N GLU A 241 -18.90 5.03 1.84
CA GLU A 241 -17.75 5.24 0.92
C GLU A 241 -17.86 4.39 -0.34
N VAL A 242 -18.19 3.10 -0.21
CA VAL A 242 -18.40 2.21 -1.37
C VAL A 242 -19.60 2.66 -2.20
N ASP A 243 -20.73 2.96 -1.55
CA ASP A 243 -21.96 3.33 -2.26
C ASP A 243 -21.77 4.65 -3.02
N LYS A 244 -21.04 5.60 -2.41
CA LYS A 244 -20.65 6.84 -3.10
C LYS A 244 -19.74 6.57 -4.29
N ALA A 245 -18.70 5.76 -4.14
CA ALA A 245 -17.78 5.44 -5.22
C ALA A 245 -18.49 4.78 -6.41
N LEU A 246 -19.41 3.85 -6.15
CA LEU A 246 -20.21 3.20 -7.20
C LEU A 246 -21.19 4.18 -7.86
N ALA A 247 -21.80 5.09 -7.10
CA ALA A 247 -22.68 6.12 -7.62
C ALA A 247 -21.94 7.14 -8.49
N ASP A 248 -20.75 7.56 -8.07
CA ASP A 248 -19.88 8.48 -8.82
C ASP A 248 -19.48 7.86 -10.18
N LEU A 249 -19.10 6.57 -10.17
CA LEU A 249 -18.77 5.83 -11.40
C LEU A 249 -19.98 5.71 -12.34
N ALA A 250 -21.16 5.37 -11.81
CA ALA A 250 -22.38 5.29 -12.60
C ALA A 250 -22.77 6.66 -13.19
N ALA A 251 -22.59 7.73 -12.43
CA ALA A 251 -22.83 9.10 -12.91
C ALA A 251 -21.82 9.51 -13.99
N TYR A 252 -20.56 9.12 -13.84
CA TYR A 252 -19.51 9.35 -14.84
C TYR A 252 -19.84 8.65 -16.17
N ASP A 253 -20.21 7.37 -16.12
CA ASP A 253 -20.58 6.60 -17.31
C ASP A 253 -21.85 7.19 -18.00
N ALA A 254 -22.87 7.52 -17.20
CA ALA A 254 -24.11 8.15 -17.70
C ALA A 254 -23.87 9.54 -18.32
N ALA A 255 -22.85 10.26 -17.85
CA ALA A 255 -22.46 11.56 -18.40
C ALA A 255 -21.68 11.47 -19.72
N GLY A 256 -21.32 10.27 -20.19
CA GLY A 256 -20.56 10.05 -21.44
C GLY A 256 -19.14 9.53 -21.23
N GLY A 257 -18.79 9.16 -19.99
CA GLY A 257 -17.53 8.51 -19.66
C GLY A 257 -16.29 9.38 -19.91
N LYS A 258 -15.19 8.74 -20.31
CA LYS A 258 -13.87 9.38 -20.44
C LYS A 258 -13.84 10.57 -21.40
N ALA A 259 -14.46 10.47 -22.55
CA ALA A 259 -14.43 11.52 -23.56
C ALA A 259 -15.12 12.81 -23.07
N GLU A 260 -16.26 12.68 -22.41
CA GLU A 260 -16.98 13.84 -21.85
C GLU A 260 -16.25 14.41 -20.63
N TYR A 261 -15.66 13.57 -19.81
CA TYR A 261 -14.80 14.01 -18.71
C TYR A 261 -13.62 14.85 -19.22
N GLU A 262 -12.88 14.37 -20.21
CA GLU A 262 -11.74 15.08 -20.81
C GLU A 262 -12.18 16.44 -21.40
N ARG A 263 -13.35 16.48 -22.04
CA ARG A 263 -13.92 17.74 -22.55
C ARG A 263 -14.26 18.71 -21.42
N ARG A 264 -14.93 18.25 -20.37
CA ARG A 264 -15.32 19.07 -19.21
C ARG A 264 -14.09 19.53 -18.42
N LEU A 265 -13.10 18.66 -18.28
CA LEU A 265 -11.82 18.99 -17.62
C LEU A 265 -11.06 20.06 -18.40
N ALA A 266 -11.07 19.99 -19.73
CA ALA A 266 -10.44 21.01 -20.56
C ALA A 266 -11.12 22.38 -20.41
N LEU A 267 -12.47 22.42 -20.36
CA LEU A 267 -13.23 23.63 -20.11
C LEU A 267 -12.96 24.20 -18.71
N TRP A 268 -12.96 23.36 -17.69
CA TRP A 268 -12.66 23.73 -16.32
C TRP A 268 -11.23 24.32 -16.20
N LYS A 269 -10.23 23.66 -16.81
CA LYS A 269 -8.86 24.18 -16.86
C LYS A 269 -8.76 25.52 -17.56
N ALA A 270 -9.50 25.73 -18.64
CA ALA A 270 -9.53 27.02 -19.34
C ALA A 270 -10.17 28.12 -18.49
N GLU A 271 -11.21 27.82 -17.73
CA GLU A 271 -11.82 28.74 -16.76
C GLU A 271 -10.83 29.05 -15.62
N CYS A 272 -10.22 28.04 -15.02
CA CYS A 272 -9.21 28.23 -13.97
C CYS A 272 -8.02 29.07 -14.44
N ALA A 273 -7.59 28.92 -15.69
CA ALA A 273 -6.47 29.67 -16.25
C ALA A 273 -6.72 31.19 -16.31
N THR A 274 -7.98 31.60 -16.42
CA THR A 274 -8.38 33.02 -16.50
C THR A 274 -8.96 33.56 -15.20
N LYS A 275 -9.37 32.69 -14.28
CA LYS A 275 -9.94 33.11 -12.98
C LYS A 275 -8.90 33.83 -12.16
N GLY A 276 -9.25 34.99 -11.63
CA GLY A 276 -8.30 35.85 -10.92
C GLY A 276 -7.28 36.54 -11.83
N ASP A 277 -7.53 36.64 -13.12
CA ASP A 277 -6.68 37.38 -14.07
C ASP A 277 -7.05 38.88 -14.03
N ILE A 278 -6.59 39.56 -13.00
CA ILE A 278 -6.97 40.94 -12.62
C ILE A 278 -5.86 41.95 -12.86
N ALA A 279 -4.83 41.57 -13.63
CA ALA A 279 -3.66 42.40 -13.94
C ALA A 279 -2.95 42.96 -12.70
N ALA A 280 -2.88 42.20 -11.61
CA ALA A 280 -2.30 42.59 -10.34
C ALA A 280 -0.76 42.55 -10.32
N GLU A 281 -0.11 42.20 -11.41
CA GLU A 281 1.36 42.26 -11.58
C GLU A 281 1.89 43.67 -11.60
N GLY A 282 1.08 44.65 -12.00
CA GLY A 282 1.48 46.06 -12.18
C GLY A 282 1.93 46.73 -10.87
N ALA A 283 3.05 47.49 -10.90
CA ALA A 283 3.56 48.17 -9.72
C ALA A 283 2.60 49.25 -9.15
N GLY A 284 1.68 49.75 -9.99
CA GLY A 284 0.67 50.75 -9.60
C GLY A 284 -0.71 50.16 -9.29
N PHE A 285 -0.87 48.84 -9.24
CA PHE A 285 -2.11 48.22 -8.88
C PHE A 285 -2.50 48.55 -7.43
N ASP A 286 -3.78 48.90 -7.21
CA ASP A 286 -4.30 49.22 -5.88
C ASP A 286 -4.75 47.94 -5.16
N ASP A 287 -3.93 47.49 -4.22
CA ASP A 287 -4.15 46.34 -3.37
C ASP A 287 -4.60 46.73 -1.93
N SER A 288 -5.04 47.98 -1.74
CA SER A 288 -5.40 48.48 -0.40
C SER A 288 -6.59 47.78 0.24
N SER A 289 -7.50 47.23 -0.57
CA SER A 289 -8.67 46.45 -0.11
C SER A 289 -8.37 44.97 0.19
N TRP A 290 -7.19 44.47 -0.18
CA TRP A 290 -6.84 43.08 -0.02
C TRP A 290 -6.55 42.73 1.45
N ALA A 291 -6.80 41.47 1.81
CA ALA A 291 -6.48 40.93 3.12
C ALA A 291 -4.96 40.94 3.36
N GLU A 292 -4.58 40.94 4.61
CA GLU A 292 -3.18 40.74 5.01
C GLU A 292 -2.88 39.26 5.18
N ALA A 293 -1.72 38.79 4.69
CA ALA A 293 -1.24 37.43 4.80
C ALA A 293 0.20 37.43 5.33
N GLU A 294 0.49 36.54 6.26
CA GLU A 294 1.83 36.37 6.85
C GLU A 294 2.62 35.34 6.04
N VAL A 295 3.33 35.75 4.99
CA VAL A 295 4.10 34.90 4.08
C VAL A 295 5.41 34.41 4.71
N PRO A 296 5.76 33.10 4.62
CA PRO A 296 5.08 32.03 3.91
C PRO A 296 3.85 31.49 4.65
N VAL A 297 2.78 31.23 3.92
CA VAL A 297 1.52 30.70 4.45
C VAL A 297 0.85 29.78 3.44
N ARG A 298 0.30 28.69 3.92
CA ARG A 298 -0.51 27.78 3.10
C ARG A 298 -1.91 28.34 2.88
N PHE A 299 -2.53 27.95 1.78
CA PHE A 299 -3.93 28.29 1.47
C PHE A 299 -4.90 27.78 2.53
N GLU A 300 -4.68 26.56 3.06
CA GLU A 300 -5.51 25.96 4.10
C GLU A 300 -5.45 26.69 5.44
N ASP A 301 -4.39 27.45 5.69
CA ASP A 301 -4.20 28.22 6.93
C ASP A 301 -4.65 29.66 6.77
N GLN A 302 -4.63 30.18 5.53
CA GLN A 302 -5.03 31.54 5.21
C GLN A 302 -6.51 31.67 4.85
N PHE A 303 -7.04 30.77 4.02
CA PHE A 303 -8.43 30.80 3.55
C PHE A 303 -9.29 29.80 4.31
N ASP A 304 -9.27 28.53 3.91
CA ASP A 304 -9.88 27.41 4.63
C ASP A 304 -9.33 26.06 4.13
N LYS A 305 -9.64 24.97 4.87
CA LYS A 305 -9.11 23.63 4.64
C LYS A 305 -9.47 22.98 3.31
N SER A 306 -10.32 23.60 2.52
CA SER A 306 -10.78 23.10 1.22
C SER A 306 -10.60 24.13 0.12
N PHE A 307 -9.69 25.05 0.28
CA PHE A 307 -9.46 26.09 -0.72
C PHE A 307 -8.62 25.53 -1.87
N ASP A 308 -9.25 25.29 -3.00
CA ASP A 308 -8.62 25.10 -4.31
C ASP A 308 -8.89 26.36 -5.14
N GLY A 309 -7.85 26.93 -5.78
CA GLY A 309 -8.02 28.21 -6.47
C GLY A 309 -6.73 28.88 -6.87
N CYS A 310 -6.80 30.14 -7.20
CA CYS A 310 -5.61 30.96 -7.30
C CYS A 310 -5.65 32.10 -6.29
N ALA A 311 -4.47 32.56 -5.88
CA ALA A 311 -4.33 33.72 -5.03
C ALA A 311 -3.19 34.62 -5.50
N TRP A 312 -3.43 35.88 -5.45
CA TRP A 312 -2.42 36.89 -5.63
C TRP A 312 -1.83 37.32 -4.28
N TYR A 313 -0.52 37.46 -4.25
CA TYR A 313 0.25 37.99 -3.15
C TYR A 313 1.07 39.16 -3.61
N ARG A 314 1.04 40.28 -2.88
CA ARG A 314 1.78 41.51 -3.24
C ARG A 314 2.48 42.08 -2.02
N ARG A 315 3.72 42.52 -2.22
CA ARG A 315 4.49 43.22 -1.19
C ARG A 315 5.31 44.38 -1.76
N SER A 316 5.19 45.53 -1.12
CA SER A 316 6.11 46.65 -1.35
C SER A 316 7.33 46.49 -0.45
N PHE A 317 8.48 46.86 -0.96
CA PHE A 317 9.75 46.92 -0.22
C PHE A 317 10.65 48.02 -0.78
N ASP A 318 11.52 48.58 0.08
CA ASP A 318 12.41 49.66 -0.31
C ASP A 318 13.84 49.18 -0.52
N LEU A 319 14.52 49.72 -1.52
CA LEU A 319 15.93 49.48 -1.81
C LEU A 319 16.74 50.77 -1.78
N THR A 320 17.99 50.68 -1.36
CA THR A 320 18.97 51.76 -1.55
C THR A 320 19.43 51.79 -3.02
N ALA A 321 20.05 52.92 -3.43
CA ALA A 321 20.64 53.06 -4.76
C ALA A 321 21.65 51.93 -5.06
N ALA A 322 22.45 51.52 -4.09
CA ALA A 322 23.43 50.44 -4.24
C ALA A 322 22.78 49.08 -4.48
N GLN A 323 21.72 48.76 -3.75
CA GLN A 323 20.93 47.53 -3.92
C GLN A 323 20.23 47.46 -5.27
N ALA A 324 19.77 48.58 -5.77
CA ALA A 324 19.03 48.68 -7.04
C ALA A 324 19.95 48.82 -8.28
N ALA A 325 21.25 49.06 -8.13
CA ALA A 325 22.16 49.35 -9.23
C ALA A 325 22.44 48.19 -10.19
N GLY A 326 22.04 46.97 -9.82
CA GLY A 326 22.28 45.76 -10.61
C GLY A 326 21.07 44.84 -10.71
N GLY A 327 21.27 43.63 -11.19
CA GLY A 327 20.28 42.60 -11.11
C GLY A 327 20.21 41.97 -9.70
N ALA A 328 19.19 41.16 -9.44
CA ALA A 328 19.02 40.47 -8.17
C ALA A 328 18.58 39.01 -8.35
N THR A 329 18.53 38.28 -7.25
CA THR A 329 17.89 36.99 -7.21
C THR A 329 16.72 37.03 -6.22
N LEU A 330 15.50 36.81 -6.70
CA LEU A 330 14.30 36.64 -5.88
C LEU A 330 14.17 35.19 -5.51
N SER A 331 14.13 34.88 -4.23
CA SER A 331 13.78 33.57 -3.70
C SER A 331 12.44 33.66 -2.99
N LEU A 332 11.53 32.70 -3.26
CA LEU A 332 10.19 32.60 -2.67
C LEU A 332 10.01 31.32 -1.83
N GLY A 333 11.06 30.49 -1.73
CA GLY A 333 10.95 29.16 -1.11
C GLY A 333 10.18 28.18 -2.00
N THR A 334 9.68 27.11 -1.40
CA THR A 334 8.81 26.14 -2.10
C THR A 334 7.37 26.65 -2.12
N ILE A 335 6.70 26.48 -3.27
CA ILE A 335 5.30 26.88 -3.50
C ILE A 335 4.58 25.71 -4.16
N ASP A 336 3.41 25.37 -3.67
CA ASP A 336 2.55 24.30 -4.16
C ASP A 336 1.28 24.89 -4.79
N ASP A 337 0.84 24.57 -6.00
CA ASP A 337 1.40 23.76 -7.11
C ASP A 337 2.24 24.61 -8.09
N VAL A 338 1.71 25.74 -8.54
CA VAL A 338 2.28 26.60 -9.59
C VAL A 338 2.37 28.04 -9.12
N ASP A 339 3.51 28.67 -9.35
CA ASP A 339 3.66 30.11 -9.14
C ASP A 339 4.10 30.85 -10.42
N VAL A 340 3.74 32.12 -10.47
CA VAL A 340 4.25 33.10 -11.43
C VAL A 340 4.60 34.36 -10.66
N ALA A 341 5.80 34.89 -10.88
CA ALA A 341 6.34 36.04 -10.11
C ALA A 341 6.73 37.21 -11.01
N TRP A 342 6.41 38.41 -10.53
CA TRP A 342 6.77 39.70 -11.16
C TRP A 342 7.47 40.61 -10.17
N VAL A 343 8.35 41.42 -10.69
CA VAL A 343 8.97 42.52 -9.94
C VAL A 343 8.73 43.83 -10.72
N ASN A 344 8.11 44.79 -10.08
CA ASN A 344 7.71 46.08 -10.69
C ASN A 344 6.90 45.94 -12.01
N GLY A 345 6.09 44.90 -12.10
CA GLY A 345 5.26 44.56 -13.28
C GLY A 345 5.98 43.77 -14.37
N VAL A 346 7.27 43.45 -14.19
CA VAL A 346 8.04 42.63 -15.15
C VAL A 346 8.08 41.21 -14.68
N LEU A 347 7.65 40.27 -15.55
CA LEU A 347 7.72 38.85 -15.29
C LEU A 347 9.17 38.39 -15.07
N VAL A 348 9.45 37.75 -13.93
CA VAL A 348 10.79 37.27 -13.58
C VAL A 348 10.89 35.74 -13.61
N GLY A 349 9.78 35.04 -13.53
CA GLY A 349 9.77 33.59 -13.65
C GLY A 349 8.47 32.91 -13.25
N SER A 350 8.42 31.59 -13.46
CA SER A 350 7.36 30.69 -13.01
C SER A 350 7.92 29.31 -12.67
N ASN A 351 7.27 28.60 -11.75
CA ASN A 351 7.61 27.22 -11.39
C ASN A 351 6.30 26.42 -11.24
N ALA A 352 6.31 25.17 -11.71
CA ALA A 352 5.19 24.24 -11.62
C ALA A 352 5.59 22.94 -10.93
N VAL A 353 6.62 22.97 -10.07
CA VAL A 353 7.14 21.80 -9.36
C VAL A 353 7.11 22.09 -7.86
N TRP A 354 6.12 21.55 -7.18
CA TRP A 354 5.74 21.84 -5.80
C TRP A 354 6.85 21.70 -4.74
N ASN A 355 7.84 20.84 -4.97
CA ASN A 355 8.93 20.56 -4.04
C ASN A 355 10.30 21.13 -4.46
N VAL A 356 10.30 22.01 -5.48
CA VAL A 356 11.49 22.72 -5.94
C VAL A 356 11.37 24.19 -5.55
N PRO A 357 12.37 24.80 -4.88
CA PRO A 357 12.32 26.21 -4.53
C PRO A 357 12.17 27.14 -5.76
N SER A 358 11.25 28.09 -5.67
CA SER A 358 11.03 29.12 -6.68
C SER A 358 12.08 30.23 -6.52
N VAL A 359 13.07 30.20 -7.42
CA VAL A 359 14.21 31.13 -7.42
C VAL A 359 14.36 31.78 -8.79
N TYR A 360 14.22 33.10 -8.86
CA TYR A 360 14.16 33.84 -10.10
C TYR A 360 15.23 34.92 -10.21
N LYS A 361 15.79 35.10 -11.43
CA LYS A 361 16.69 36.17 -11.75
C LYS A 361 15.91 37.44 -12.09
N VAL A 362 16.15 38.51 -11.34
CA VAL A 362 15.63 39.86 -11.64
C VAL A 362 16.68 40.58 -12.47
N PRO A 363 16.41 40.90 -13.76
CA PRO A 363 17.37 41.60 -14.62
C PRO A 363 17.73 42.97 -14.09
N ALA A 364 18.91 43.45 -14.44
CA ALA A 364 19.32 44.84 -14.14
C ALA A 364 18.38 45.86 -14.81
N GLY A 365 18.11 46.97 -14.12
CA GLY A 365 17.24 48.05 -14.60
C GLY A 365 15.75 47.89 -14.26
N ILE A 366 15.34 46.71 -13.67
CA ILE A 366 13.98 46.53 -13.16
C ILE A 366 13.81 47.14 -11.76
N LEU A 367 14.81 46.93 -10.92
CA LEU A 367 14.86 47.52 -9.56
C LEU A 367 15.17 49.00 -9.58
N ARG A 368 14.63 49.72 -8.62
CA ARG A 368 14.84 51.18 -8.46
C ARG A 368 15.10 51.53 -7.00
N GLU A 369 15.81 52.64 -6.79
CA GLU A 369 15.93 53.21 -5.45
C GLU A 369 14.55 53.58 -4.91
N GLY A 370 14.33 53.33 -3.60
CA GLY A 370 13.04 53.50 -2.94
C GLY A 370 12.12 52.32 -3.21
N ARG A 371 10.84 52.60 -3.37
CA ARG A 371 9.77 51.61 -3.38
C ARG A 371 9.80 50.70 -4.63
N ASN A 372 9.83 49.40 -4.40
CA ASN A 372 9.64 48.33 -5.37
C ASN A 372 8.44 47.47 -4.95
N VAL A 373 7.92 46.69 -5.89
CA VAL A 373 6.81 45.77 -5.64
C VAL A 373 7.15 44.39 -6.20
N VAL A 374 6.98 43.35 -5.40
CA VAL A 374 6.91 41.98 -5.85
C VAL A 374 5.44 41.55 -5.88
N ALA A 375 5.02 40.89 -6.95
CA ALA A 375 3.71 40.26 -7.09
C ALA A 375 3.90 38.77 -7.44
N VAL A 376 3.11 37.94 -6.82
CA VAL A 376 3.12 36.48 -7.07
C VAL A 376 1.69 36.03 -7.23
N LYS A 377 1.37 35.33 -8.33
CA LYS A 377 0.13 34.57 -8.51
C LYS A 377 0.43 33.10 -8.24
N ILE A 378 -0.26 32.51 -7.29
CA ILE A 378 -0.15 31.08 -6.97
C ILE A 378 -1.43 30.41 -7.41
N VAL A 379 -1.30 29.24 -8.06
CA VAL A 379 -2.42 28.41 -8.51
C VAL A 379 -2.31 27.05 -7.82
N ASP A 380 -3.35 26.67 -7.13
CA ASP A 380 -3.54 25.36 -6.49
C ASP A 380 -4.75 24.66 -7.13
N ILE A 381 -4.55 23.43 -7.58
CA ILE A 381 -5.56 22.60 -8.26
C ILE A 381 -5.97 21.38 -7.45
N GLY A 382 -5.57 21.34 -6.21
CA GLY A 382 -6.04 20.34 -5.22
C GLY A 382 -4.99 19.84 -4.24
N LYS A 383 -5.43 19.44 -3.09
CA LYS A 383 -4.73 18.99 -1.89
C LYS A 383 -4.19 20.18 -1.05
N ALA A 384 -2.86 20.40 -1.10
CA ALA A 384 -2.23 21.48 -0.36
C ALA A 384 -1.77 22.57 -1.33
N GLY A 385 -1.98 23.84 -0.97
CA GLY A 385 -1.60 24.97 -1.81
C GLY A 385 -0.86 26.08 -1.06
N GLY A 386 -0.26 27.02 -1.82
CA GLY A 386 0.37 28.21 -1.27
C GLY A 386 1.85 28.07 -0.96
N PHE A 387 2.35 28.94 -0.09
CA PHE A 387 3.76 28.93 0.33
C PHE A 387 4.01 27.80 1.34
N THR A 388 4.87 26.84 0.99
CA THR A 388 5.25 25.67 1.83
C THR A 388 6.68 25.79 2.38
N GLY A 389 7.46 26.81 1.96
CA GLY A 389 8.81 27.10 2.44
C GLY A 389 8.87 27.70 3.84
N LYS A 390 10.08 28.09 4.24
CA LYS A 390 10.35 28.73 5.54
C LYS A 390 10.52 30.25 5.38
N PRO A 391 10.31 31.06 6.44
CA PRO A 391 10.51 32.50 6.36
C PRO A 391 11.87 32.95 5.83
N GLY A 392 12.96 32.25 6.16
CA GLY A 392 14.31 32.52 5.67
C GLY A 392 14.52 32.31 4.17
N ASP A 393 13.60 31.59 3.51
CA ASP A 393 13.68 31.28 2.08
C ASP A 393 13.08 32.40 1.22
N VAL A 394 12.34 33.37 1.83
CA VAL A 394 11.64 34.45 1.11
C VAL A 394 12.44 35.75 1.21
N ALA A 395 13.27 36.00 0.19
CA ALA A 395 14.20 37.10 0.19
C ALA A 395 14.62 37.57 -1.22
N LEU A 396 15.13 38.80 -1.32
CA LEU A 396 15.78 39.31 -2.51
C LEU A 396 17.29 39.48 -2.22
N ALA A 397 18.13 38.75 -2.92
CA ALA A 397 19.58 38.92 -2.87
C ALA A 397 20.00 39.94 -3.95
N ALA A 398 20.46 41.11 -3.54
CA ALA A 398 20.86 42.18 -4.42
C ALA A 398 22.28 41.99 -4.99
N ALA A 399 22.61 42.71 -6.06
CA ALA A 399 23.91 42.60 -6.74
C ALA A 399 25.09 43.13 -5.88
N ASP A 400 24.83 43.96 -4.89
CA ASP A 400 25.83 44.43 -3.93
C ASP A 400 26.19 43.42 -2.84
N GLY A 401 25.59 42.23 -2.88
CA GLY A 401 25.78 41.14 -1.92
C GLY A 401 24.89 41.24 -0.69
N SER A 402 24.07 42.28 -0.55
CA SER A 402 23.08 42.37 0.55
C SER A 402 21.83 41.54 0.27
N SER A 403 21.11 41.23 1.33
CA SER A 403 19.83 40.50 1.25
C SER A 403 18.73 41.30 1.93
N VAL A 404 17.60 41.42 1.25
CA VAL A 404 16.38 42.05 1.77
C VAL A 404 15.37 40.94 2.08
N ALA A 405 14.99 40.80 3.35
CA ALA A 405 13.98 39.80 3.77
C ALA A 405 12.60 40.24 3.26
N LEU A 406 11.92 39.33 2.60
CA LEU A 406 10.57 39.53 2.07
C LEU A 406 9.51 38.66 2.78
N ALA A 407 9.87 37.84 3.78
CA ALA A 407 8.91 37.19 4.64
C ALA A 407 8.16 38.17 5.53
N GLY A 408 6.95 37.79 5.98
CA GLY A 408 6.11 38.64 6.84
C GLY A 408 4.85 39.13 6.12
N ALA A 409 4.37 40.35 6.45
CA ALA A 409 3.10 40.85 5.95
C ALA A 409 3.10 41.15 4.45
N TRP A 410 2.18 40.53 3.73
CA TRP A 410 1.85 40.75 2.32
C TRP A 410 0.37 41.09 2.18
N ARG A 411 -0.04 41.69 1.09
CA ARG A 411 -1.43 41.80 0.68
C ARG A 411 -1.79 40.62 -0.18
N SER A 412 -2.98 40.02 0.04
CA SER A 412 -3.43 38.85 -0.76
C SER A 412 -4.91 38.88 -1.06
N GLU A 413 -5.26 38.34 -2.22
CA GLU A 413 -6.65 38.12 -2.68
C GLU A 413 -6.78 36.74 -3.30
N GLY A 414 -7.78 35.96 -2.85
CA GLY A 414 -8.02 34.58 -3.28
C GLY A 414 -9.23 34.46 -4.21
N PHE A 415 -9.11 33.62 -5.22
CA PHE A 415 -10.14 33.30 -6.20
C PHE A 415 -10.37 31.80 -6.22
N ARG A 416 -11.40 31.33 -5.52
CA ARG A 416 -11.74 29.90 -5.43
C ARG A 416 -12.21 29.37 -6.79
N TYR A 417 -11.73 28.20 -7.16
CA TYR A 417 -12.23 27.45 -8.30
C TYR A 417 -13.51 26.67 -7.93
N ASP A 418 -14.37 26.45 -8.90
CA ASP A 418 -15.38 25.42 -8.76
C ASP A 418 -14.70 24.05 -8.71
N PRO A 419 -15.28 23.05 -8.02
CA PRO A 419 -14.68 21.72 -7.98
C PRO A 419 -14.45 21.18 -9.40
N PRO A 420 -13.32 20.50 -9.65
CA PRO A 420 -13.09 19.86 -10.94
C PRO A 420 -14.20 18.84 -11.23
N PRO A 421 -14.49 18.55 -12.50
CA PRO A 421 -15.44 17.50 -12.83
C PRO A 421 -15.02 16.19 -12.18
N ALA A 422 -15.99 15.45 -11.63
CA ALA A 422 -15.74 14.17 -10.98
C ALA A 422 -14.96 13.25 -11.92
N ASN A 423 -13.80 12.78 -11.46
CA ASN A 423 -12.99 11.81 -12.19
C ASN A 423 -13.56 10.42 -11.94
N GLY A 424 -14.07 9.77 -12.97
CA GLY A 424 -14.50 8.38 -12.94
C GLY A 424 -13.36 7.37 -13.15
N GLU A 425 -12.11 7.81 -13.07
CA GLU A 425 -10.98 6.92 -13.22
C GLU A 425 -10.90 5.94 -12.04
N VAL A 426 -10.96 4.66 -12.36
CA VAL A 426 -10.77 3.58 -11.40
C VAL A 426 -9.29 3.31 -11.23
N ASN A 427 -8.79 3.47 -10.01
CA ASN A 427 -7.37 3.32 -9.72
C ASN A 427 -7.14 2.55 -8.40
N SER A 428 -5.89 2.44 -7.96
CA SER A 428 -5.51 1.72 -6.74
C SER A 428 -6.08 2.31 -5.43
N TRP A 429 -6.71 3.48 -5.46
CA TRP A 429 -7.37 4.13 -4.30
C TRP A 429 -8.88 3.95 -4.29
N THR A 430 -9.46 3.55 -5.43
CA THR A 430 -10.90 3.28 -5.53
C THR A 430 -11.26 2.08 -4.66
N PRO A 431 -12.24 2.17 -3.76
CA PRO A 431 -12.69 1.02 -2.96
C PRO A 431 -12.97 -0.19 -3.86
N THR A 432 -12.53 -1.36 -3.45
CA THR A 432 -12.75 -2.65 -4.13
C THR A 432 -12.04 -2.87 -5.48
N ALA A 433 -11.40 -1.86 -6.05
CA ALA A 433 -10.95 -1.91 -7.44
C ALA A 433 -9.84 -2.94 -7.71
N CYS A 434 -8.88 -3.10 -6.79
CA CYS A 434 -7.84 -4.12 -6.91
C CYS A 434 -8.41 -5.53 -6.69
N TYR A 435 -9.35 -5.70 -5.76
CA TYR A 435 -10.08 -6.94 -5.56
C TYR A 435 -10.81 -7.35 -6.85
N ASN A 436 -11.55 -6.43 -7.45
CA ASN A 436 -12.33 -6.68 -8.66
C ASN A 436 -11.47 -7.11 -9.86
N ALA A 437 -10.27 -6.54 -10.01
CA ALA A 437 -9.43 -6.75 -11.18
C ALA A 437 -8.38 -7.84 -11.02
N MET A 438 -7.83 -8.03 -9.80
CA MET A 438 -6.69 -8.92 -9.57
C MET A 438 -7.03 -10.15 -8.73
N LEU A 439 -8.02 -10.08 -7.82
CA LEU A 439 -8.37 -11.23 -6.99
C LEU A 439 -9.59 -11.99 -7.52
N HIS A 440 -10.64 -11.27 -7.93
CA HIS A 440 -11.87 -11.89 -8.40
C HIS A 440 -11.65 -12.81 -9.62
N PRO A 441 -10.82 -12.48 -10.60
CA PRO A 441 -10.52 -13.39 -11.71
C PRO A 441 -9.80 -14.69 -11.30
N LEU A 442 -9.14 -14.69 -10.14
CA LEU A 442 -8.46 -15.88 -9.63
C LEU A 442 -9.41 -16.84 -8.90
N PHE A 443 -10.63 -16.40 -8.54
CA PHE A 443 -11.56 -17.28 -7.82
C PHE A 443 -12.18 -18.32 -8.75
N PRO A 444 -12.27 -19.54 -8.28
CA PRO A 444 -11.96 -20.12 -6.97
C PRO A 444 -10.62 -20.88 -6.96
N MET A 445 -9.53 -20.25 -7.39
CA MET A 445 -8.21 -20.89 -7.41
C MET A 445 -7.90 -21.55 -6.06
N ALA A 446 -7.29 -22.71 -6.08
CA ALA A 446 -6.82 -23.38 -4.87
C ALA A 446 -5.45 -22.83 -4.46
N LEU A 447 -5.31 -22.43 -3.20
CA LEU A 447 -4.09 -21.85 -2.64
C LEU A 447 -3.69 -22.55 -1.35
N LYS A 448 -2.40 -22.54 -1.04
CA LYS A 448 -1.85 -22.96 0.26
C LYS A 448 -1.97 -21.88 1.32
N GLY A 449 -1.88 -20.61 0.92
CA GLY A 449 -1.99 -19.46 1.79
C GLY A 449 -1.71 -18.15 1.07
N ALA A 450 -1.72 -17.05 1.80
CA ALA A 450 -1.37 -15.73 1.32
C ALA A 450 -0.36 -15.05 2.24
N ILE A 451 0.52 -14.25 1.68
CA ILE A 451 1.40 -13.31 2.38
C ILE A 451 0.98 -11.88 2.02
N TRP A 452 0.89 -11.03 3.05
CA TRP A 452 0.34 -9.69 2.95
C TRP A 452 1.31 -8.63 3.49
N TYR A 453 1.76 -7.70 2.62
CA TYR A 453 2.62 -6.61 3.01
C TYR A 453 2.02 -5.26 2.63
N GLN A 454 1.24 -4.69 3.55
CA GLN A 454 0.49 -3.45 3.37
C GLN A 454 0.29 -2.78 4.73
N GLY A 455 -0.05 -1.48 4.73
CA GLY A 455 -0.39 -0.71 5.91
C GLY A 455 0.07 0.74 5.82
N CYS A 456 1.12 1.06 5.06
CA CYS A 456 1.67 2.41 4.95
C CYS A 456 0.62 3.44 4.50
N SER A 457 -0.25 3.08 3.57
CA SER A 457 -1.34 3.94 3.06
C SER A 457 -2.54 4.06 4.00
N ASP A 458 -2.56 3.31 5.11
CA ASP A 458 -3.62 3.32 6.13
C ASP A 458 -3.15 3.87 7.48
N VAL A 459 -1.89 4.31 7.62
CA VAL A 459 -1.38 5.00 8.81
C VAL A 459 -2.13 6.32 9.02
N GLY A 460 -2.28 6.80 10.25
CA GLY A 460 -2.98 8.04 10.59
C GLY A 460 -3.91 7.88 11.79
N GLY A 461 -3.48 7.14 12.83
CA GLY A 461 -4.28 6.88 14.04
C GLY A 461 -5.47 5.95 13.82
N ARG A 462 -5.40 5.09 12.79
CA ARG A 462 -6.50 4.22 12.35
C ARG A 462 -6.23 2.73 12.56
N GLY A 463 -5.28 2.38 13.43
CA GLY A 463 -4.93 0.98 13.72
C GLY A 463 -6.13 0.08 14.03
N PRO A 464 -7.05 0.45 14.96
CA PRO A 464 -8.24 -0.35 15.24
C PRO A 464 -9.20 -0.51 14.04
N LEU A 465 -9.30 0.50 13.17
CA LEU A 465 -10.10 0.40 11.94
C LEU A 465 -9.42 -0.51 10.92
N TYR A 466 -8.10 -0.45 10.83
CA TYR A 466 -7.31 -1.37 10.01
C TYR A 466 -7.53 -2.83 10.42
N GLU A 467 -7.55 -3.11 11.74
CA GLU A 467 -7.84 -4.46 12.25
C GLU A 467 -9.21 -4.98 11.78
N LYS A 468 -10.25 -4.13 11.80
CA LYS A 468 -11.59 -4.50 11.32
C LYS A 468 -11.59 -4.79 9.82
N LYS A 469 -10.96 -3.91 9.03
CA LYS A 469 -10.83 -4.09 7.57
C LYS A 469 -10.06 -5.36 7.22
N PHE A 470 -8.95 -5.61 7.91
CA PHE A 470 -8.15 -6.81 7.65
C PHE A 470 -8.89 -8.10 7.99
N ARG A 471 -9.66 -8.13 9.09
CA ARG A 471 -10.50 -9.29 9.44
C ARG A 471 -11.53 -9.56 8.36
N ALA A 472 -12.25 -8.52 7.93
CA ALA A 472 -13.23 -8.63 6.84
C ALA A 472 -12.57 -9.11 5.53
N MET A 473 -11.39 -8.59 5.17
CA MET A 473 -10.62 -9.02 4.00
C MET A 473 -10.22 -10.50 4.09
N ALA A 474 -9.67 -10.92 5.22
CA ALA A 474 -9.23 -12.31 5.40
C ALA A 474 -10.40 -13.30 5.36
N GLU A 475 -11.56 -12.94 5.91
CA GLU A 475 -12.77 -13.75 5.86
C GLU A 475 -13.33 -13.83 4.42
N ASP A 476 -13.35 -12.71 3.71
CA ASP A 476 -13.77 -12.61 2.31
C ASP A 476 -12.87 -13.50 1.39
N TRP A 477 -11.56 -13.40 1.53
CA TRP A 477 -10.63 -14.24 0.77
C TRP A 477 -10.80 -15.73 1.10
N ARG A 478 -11.05 -16.09 2.37
CA ARG A 478 -11.32 -17.45 2.83
C ARG A 478 -12.59 -18.02 2.23
N ALA A 479 -13.59 -17.19 1.98
CA ALA A 479 -14.85 -17.60 1.38
C ALA A 479 -14.72 -17.90 -0.13
N HIS A 480 -13.76 -17.30 -0.81
CA HIS A 480 -13.66 -17.34 -2.27
C HIS A 480 -12.53 -18.22 -2.80
N PHE A 481 -11.35 -18.24 -2.15
CA PHE A 481 -10.27 -19.15 -2.53
C PHE A 481 -10.53 -20.57 -2.02
N THR A 482 -10.18 -21.56 -2.83
CA THR A 482 -10.30 -22.97 -2.41
C THR A 482 -9.16 -23.33 -1.45
N HIS A 483 -9.52 -23.69 -0.22
CA HIS A 483 -8.63 -24.23 0.80
C HIS A 483 -9.42 -25.15 1.75
N PRO A 484 -8.92 -26.37 2.11
CA PRO A 484 -9.70 -27.34 2.87
C PRO A 484 -10.09 -26.85 4.27
N ASP A 485 -9.25 -26.08 4.92
CA ASP A 485 -9.43 -25.66 6.30
C ASP A 485 -9.54 -24.12 6.47
N GLY A 486 -9.72 -23.38 5.40
CA GLY A 486 -9.67 -21.90 5.37
C GLY A 486 -8.25 -21.35 5.23
N LEU A 487 -8.09 -20.37 4.35
CA LEU A 487 -6.82 -19.81 3.88
C LEU A 487 -6.00 -19.16 5.00
N PRO A 488 -4.75 -19.59 5.27
CA PRO A 488 -3.82 -18.86 6.11
C PRO A 488 -3.41 -17.53 5.46
N VAL A 489 -3.33 -16.44 6.26
CA VAL A 489 -2.85 -15.13 5.78
C VAL A 489 -1.77 -14.64 6.74
N TYR A 490 -0.54 -14.47 6.26
CA TYR A 490 0.59 -13.99 7.06
C TYR A 490 0.92 -12.54 6.74
N ILE A 491 1.00 -11.72 7.79
CA ILE A 491 1.18 -10.27 7.70
C ILE A 491 2.65 -9.91 7.85
N VAL A 492 3.14 -8.96 7.09
CA VAL A 492 4.38 -8.24 7.42
C VAL A 492 4.02 -7.00 8.22
N GLN A 493 4.57 -6.89 9.43
CA GLN A 493 4.50 -5.67 10.23
C GLN A 493 5.29 -4.56 9.56
N LEU A 494 4.77 -3.32 9.56
CA LEU A 494 5.47 -2.17 9.01
C LEU A 494 6.83 -1.97 9.67
N ALA A 495 7.85 -1.74 8.86
CA ALA A 495 9.20 -1.42 9.35
C ALA A 495 9.25 -0.06 10.05
N ALA A 496 10.33 0.21 10.78
CA ALA A 496 10.60 1.52 11.34
C ALA A 496 10.80 2.55 10.22
N TYR A 497 10.20 3.74 10.36
CA TYR A 497 10.23 4.81 9.37
C TYR A 497 10.02 6.17 10.05
N LEU A 498 10.51 7.26 9.47
CA LEU A 498 10.52 8.62 10.00
C LEU A 498 11.57 8.83 11.10
N GLU A 499 11.27 9.62 12.13
CA GLU A 499 12.26 10.05 13.13
C GLU A 499 12.19 9.21 14.39
N THR A 500 13.31 9.18 15.10
CA THR A 500 13.37 8.73 16.49
C THR A 500 13.17 9.95 17.39
N HIS A 501 12.18 9.90 18.27
CA HIS A 501 11.88 11.00 19.19
C HIS A 501 12.64 10.82 20.51
N ALA A 502 13.27 11.90 20.99
CA ALA A 502 14.00 11.90 22.25
C ALA A 502 13.06 11.70 23.46
N GLU A 503 11.85 12.23 23.37
CA GLU A 503 10.79 12.10 24.37
C GLU A 503 9.69 11.15 23.86
N PRO A 504 8.98 10.47 24.78
CA PRO A 504 7.88 9.59 24.39
C PRO A 504 6.86 10.29 23.51
N TYR A 505 6.59 9.71 22.37
CA TYR A 505 5.70 10.23 21.32
C TYR A 505 4.56 9.24 21.06
N ASP A 506 3.35 9.75 20.80
CA ASP A 506 2.18 8.89 20.51
C ASP A 506 2.10 8.62 19.00
N SER A 507 2.95 7.72 18.54
CA SER A 507 3.19 7.42 17.13
C SER A 507 2.00 6.68 16.49
N TRP A 508 1.49 7.21 15.39
CA TRP A 508 0.52 6.51 14.54
C TRP A 508 1.13 5.31 13.82
N TRP A 509 2.45 5.36 13.59
CA TRP A 509 3.21 4.26 13.00
C TRP A 509 3.30 3.07 13.96
N ALA A 510 3.54 3.36 15.24
CA ALA A 510 3.53 2.34 16.30
C ALA A 510 2.13 1.76 16.52
N ASP A 511 1.06 2.58 16.47
CA ASP A 511 -0.32 2.12 16.58
C ASP A 511 -0.68 1.14 15.45
N MET A 512 -0.29 1.44 14.21
CA MET A 512 -0.49 0.54 13.07
C MET A 512 0.29 -0.77 13.26
N ARG A 513 1.58 -0.71 13.63
CA ARG A 513 2.39 -1.89 13.89
C ARG A 513 1.81 -2.76 15.00
N TRP A 514 1.32 -2.13 16.08
CA TRP A 514 0.68 -2.87 17.16
C TRP A 514 -0.61 -3.56 16.70
N SER A 515 -1.41 -2.89 15.87
CA SER A 515 -2.61 -3.48 15.27
C SER A 515 -2.28 -4.69 14.40
N GLN A 516 -1.21 -4.63 13.61
CA GLN A 516 -0.72 -5.77 12.82
C GLN A 516 -0.23 -6.92 13.72
N MET A 517 0.44 -6.62 14.85
CA MET A 517 0.83 -7.64 15.84
C MET A 517 -0.40 -8.32 16.45
N LYS A 518 -1.41 -7.55 16.87
CA LYS A 518 -2.65 -8.10 17.44
C LYS A 518 -3.39 -9.02 16.46
N LEU A 519 -3.43 -8.66 15.18
CA LEU A 519 -4.02 -9.50 14.13
C LEU A 519 -3.33 -10.87 14.03
N GLY A 520 -1.99 -10.89 14.03
CA GLY A 520 -1.22 -12.14 13.99
C GLY A 520 -1.43 -13.06 15.17
N GLU A 521 -1.84 -12.49 16.33
CA GLU A 521 -2.09 -13.23 17.57
C GLU A 521 -3.55 -13.62 17.77
N THR A 522 -4.49 -12.81 17.31
CA THR A 522 -5.91 -12.98 17.64
C THR A 522 -6.78 -13.48 16.49
N LEU A 523 -6.30 -13.37 15.24
CA LEU A 523 -7.02 -13.89 14.08
C LEU A 523 -6.58 -15.33 13.80
N PRO A 524 -7.49 -16.31 13.77
CA PRO A 524 -7.15 -17.69 13.43
C PRO A 524 -6.43 -17.79 12.08
N LYS A 525 -5.44 -18.68 11.96
CA LYS A 525 -4.64 -18.90 10.75
C LYS A 525 -3.96 -17.63 10.22
N CYS A 526 -3.59 -16.75 11.13
CA CYS A 526 -2.81 -15.55 10.87
C CYS A 526 -1.49 -15.62 11.65
N GLY A 527 -0.53 -14.79 11.28
CA GLY A 527 0.75 -14.62 11.96
C GLY A 527 1.45 -13.38 11.43
N THR A 528 2.34 -12.78 12.22
CA THR A 528 3.00 -11.55 11.84
C THR A 528 4.52 -11.71 11.79
N ALA A 529 5.11 -11.42 10.63
CA ALA A 529 6.55 -11.28 10.44
C ALA A 529 6.96 -9.86 10.84
N VAL A 530 7.77 -9.73 11.89
CA VAL A 530 8.23 -8.44 12.41
C VAL A 530 9.34 -7.89 11.52
N ALA A 531 9.24 -6.62 11.12
CA ALA A 531 10.21 -5.94 10.25
C ALA A 531 10.76 -4.64 10.87
N ILE A 532 10.61 -4.45 12.18
CA ILE A 532 10.93 -3.21 12.88
C ILE A 532 12.43 -2.86 12.83
N ASP A 533 13.29 -3.86 12.72
CA ASP A 533 14.75 -3.76 12.73
C ASP A 533 15.40 -3.49 11.36
N ILE A 534 14.62 -3.47 10.29
CA ILE A 534 15.12 -3.31 8.91
C ILE A 534 14.65 -2.03 8.23
N GLY A 535 14.08 -1.09 8.99
CA GLY A 535 13.57 0.18 8.51
C GLY A 535 14.67 1.16 8.09
N HIS A 536 14.22 2.32 7.58
CA HIS A 536 15.09 3.45 7.22
C HIS A 536 14.37 4.76 7.50
N HIS A 537 15.07 5.77 8.03
CA HIS A 537 14.47 7.05 8.45
C HIS A 537 13.76 7.80 7.32
N THR A 538 14.33 7.80 6.12
CA THR A 538 13.84 8.61 4.98
C THR A 538 13.28 7.78 3.82
N ASP A 539 13.36 6.45 3.88
CA ASP A 539 12.81 5.56 2.85
C ASP A 539 11.82 4.57 3.50
N ILE A 540 10.55 4.74 3.13
CA ILE A 540 9.45 3.87 3.58
C ILE A 540 9.57 2.42 3.07
N HIS A 541 10.53 2.17 2.15
CA HIS A 541 10.75 0.88 1.50
C HIS A 541 12.02 0.21 1.99
N PRO A 542 11.98 -0.61 3.06
CA PRO A 542 13.14 -1.37 3.52
C PRO A 542 13.74 -2.20 2.40
N LYS A 543 15.05 -2.05 2.18
CA LYS A 543 15.76 -2.74 1.10
C LYS A 543 16.13 -4.20 1.42
N ASP A 544 15.99 -4.63 2.69
CA ASP A 544 16.21 -6.03 3.11
C ASP A 544 14.92 -6.86 2.97
N LYS A 545 14.54 -7.18 1.74
CA LYS A 545 13.38 -8.05 1.46
C LYS A 545 13.66 -9.52 1.77
N LYS A 546 14.94 -9.92 1.81
CA LYS A 546 15.32 -11.29 2.15
C LYS A 546 14.93 -11.64 3.57
N SER A 547 15.27 -10.80 4.57
CA SER A 547 14.85 -11.03 5.95
C SER A 547 13.34 -11.11 6.11
N VAL A 548 12.57 -10.30 5.37
CA VAL A 548 11.10 -10.34 5.39
C VAL A 548 10.58 -11.67 4.85
N GLY A 549 11.05 -12.09 3.67
CA GLY A 549 10.64 -13.35 3.05
C GLY A 549 10.99 -14.56 3.92
N GLU A 550 12.18 -14.60 4.49
CA GLU A 550 12.62 -15.67 5.41
C GLU A 550 11.77 -15.73 6.69
N ARG A 551 11.38 -14.58 7.27
CA ARG A 551 10.50 -14.51 8.45
C ARG A 551 9.06 -14.99 8.12
N LEU A 552 8.52 -14.63 6.97
CA LEU A 552 7.25 -15.15 6.51
C LEU A 552 7.30 -16.67 6.27
N ALA A 553 8.40 -17.17 5.70
CA ALA A 553 8.58 -18.61 5.50
C ALA A 553 8.67 -19.38 6.83
N ARG A 554 9.28 -18.82 7.87
CA ARG A 554 9.29 -19.41 9.23
C ARG A 554 7.87 -19.55 9.79
N LEU A 555 7.01 -18.53 9.64
CA LEU A 555 5.60 -18.60 10.01
C LEU A 555 4.87 -19.71 9.24
N ALA A 556 5.04 -19.76 7.93
CA ALA A 556 4.42 -20.79 7.10
C ALA A 556 4.91 -22.20 7.49
N LEU A 557 6.22 -22.39 7.64
CA LEU A 557 6.81 -23.67 8.03
C LEU A 557 6.28 -24.16 9.38
N ARG A 558 6.14 -23.27 10.36
CA ARG A 558 5.63 -23.62 11.68
C ARG A 558 4.12 -23.86 11.66
N ARG A 559 3.34 -22.88 11.17
CA ARG A 559 1.87 -22.85 11.34
C ARG A 559 1.12 -23.61 10.25
N THR A 560 1.61 -23.60 9.00
CA THR A 560 0.95 -24.27 7.87
C THR A 560 1.52 -25.67 7.62
N TYR A 561 2.84 -25.84 7.77
CA TYR A 561 3.49 -27.13 7.49
C TYR A 561 3.81 -27.95 8.74
N GLY A 562 3.52 -27.45 9.94
CA GLY A 562 3.71 -28.18 11.21
C GLY A 562 5.17 -28.50 11.56
N LYS A 563 6.15 -27.74 11.04
CA LYS A 563 7.58 -27.91 11.35
C LYS A 563 7.89 -27.39 12.76
N GLU A 564 7.69 -28.24 13.78
CA GLU A 564 7.78 -27.84 15.19
C GLU A 564 9.15 -27.33 15.63
N SER A 565 10.23 -27.74 14.97
CA SER A 565 11.58 -27.27 15.24
C SER A 565 11.86 -25.84 14.78
N VAL A 566 10.99 -25.25 13.95
CA VAL A 566 11.16 -23.89 13.45
C VAL A 566 10.66 -22.88 14.46
N VAL A 567 11.53 -21.97 14.89
CA VAL A 567 11.14 -20.78 15.66
C VAL A 567 10.51 -19.78 14.72
N GLU A 568 9.20 -19.57 14.87
CA GLU A 568 8.38 -18.84 13.89
C GLU A 568 8.51 -17.31 13.94
N ALA A 569 8.76 -16.76 15.15
CA ALA A 569 8.77 -15.32 15.39
C ALA A 569 9.74 -14.98 16.53
N GLY A 570 10.01 -13.68 16.70
CA GLY A 570 10.71 -13.14 17.85
C GLY A 570 9.91 -13.24 19.15
N PRO A 571 10.39 -12.60 20.23
CA PRO A 571 9.70 -12.59 21.52
C PRO A 571 8.30 -11.99 21.41
N VAL A 572 7.30 -12.69 21.97
CA VAL A 572 5.91 -12.20 22.03
C VAL A 572 5.51 -12.08 23.49
N PRO A 573 5.10 -10.88 23.97
CA PRO A 573 4.72 -10.68 25.36
C PRO A 573 3.42 -11.42 25.67
N LEU A 574 3.32 -11.97 26.88
CA LEU A 574 2.13 -12.72 27.35
C LEU A 574 1.21 -11.86 28.20
N ALA A 575 1.78 -11.10 29.14
CA ALA A 575 1.07 -10.26 30.09
C ALA A 575 1.98 -9.15 30.61
N ALA A 576 1.45 -8.26 31.45
CA ALA A 576 2.24 -7.32 32.22
C ALA A 576 1.69 -7.28 33.66
N GLU A 577 2.49 -7.70 34.63
CA GLU A 577 2.10 -7.82 36.03
C GLU A 577 2.94 -6.88 36.90
N LEU A 578 2.26 -6.11 37.76
CA LEU A 578 2.94 -5.27 38.73
C LEU A 578 3.33 -6.09 39.97
N ASP A 579 4.62 -6.42 40.11
CA ASP A 579 5.15 -7.10 41.27
C ASP A 579 5.44 -6.08 42.41
N ALA A 580 4.52 -6.00 43.37
CA ALA A 580 4.65 -5.12 44.52
C ALA A 580 5.62 -5.64 45.59
N SER A 581 6.03 -6.92 45.50
CA SER A 581 6.87 -7.57 46.52
C SER A 581 8.37 -7.41 46.26
N ARG A 582 8.78 -7.00 45.07
CA ARG A 582 10.21 -6.90 44.68
C ARG A 582 10.64 -5.44 44.53
N PRO A 583 11.64 -4.99 45.31
CA PRO A 583 12.27 -3.70 45.06
C PRO A 583 13.01 -3.71 43.72
N ALA A 584 12.89 -2.63 42.95
CA ALA A 584 13.61 -2.47 41.68
C ALA A 584 15.11 -2.56 41.91
N LEU A 585 15.79 -3.45 41.19
CA LEU A 585 17.24 -3.47 41.09
C LEU A 585 17.69 -2.31 40.21
N ALA A 586 18.02 -1.18 40.83
CA ALA A 586 18.57 -0.05 40.11
C ALA A 586 20.03 -0.32 39.69
N PRO A 587 20.45 0.10 38.49
CA PRO A 587 21.87 0.16 38.13
C PRO A 587 22.65 1.24 38.90
N THR A 588 21.96 2.12 39.66
CA THR A 588 22.53 3.12 40.57
C THR A 588 21.53 3.38 41.71
N PRO A 589 21.99 3.51 42.99
CA PRO A 589 21.08 3.68 44.11
C PRO A 589 20.50 5.08 44.17
N ALA A 590 19.29 5.25 43.58
CA ALA A 590 18.40 6.31 44.02
C ALA A 590 17.63 5.77 45.23
N ALA A 591 17.79 6.38 46.39
CA ALA A 591 17.17 5.99 47.66
C ALA A 591 15.64 6.03 47.53
N GLY A 592 14.99 4.85 47.63
CA GLY A 592 13.55 4.70 47.67
C GLY A 592 13.12 3.43 46.92
N GLY A 593 12.63 2.41 47.65
CA GLY A 593 12.21 1.12 47.11
C GLY A 593 11.25 1.26 45.94
N GLY A 594 11.75 1.06 44.71
CA GLY A 594 10.97 1.05 43.50
C GLY A 594 10.28 -0.30 43.30
N ARG A 595 9.16 -0.31 42.57
CA ARG A 595 8.44 -1.52 42.15
C ARG A 595 8.91 -1.92 40.74
N GLU A 596 8.64 -3.15 40.35
CA GLU A 596 8.91 -3.64 39.01
C GLU A 596 7.62 -4.11 38.31
N ILE A 597 7.58 -3.98 37.00
CA ILE A 597 6.58 -4.65 36.15
C ILE A 597 7.31 -5.81 35.47
N VAL A 598 6.79 -7.02 35.64
CA VAL A 598 7.32 -8.21 34.97
C VAL A 598 6.51 -8.50 33.73
N VAL A 599 7.19 -8.59 32.59
CA VAL A 599 6.60 -8.94 31.30
C VAL A 599 7.20 -10.28 30.86
N PRO A 600 6.47 -11.39 30.98
CA PRO A 600 6.91 -12.68 30.46
C PRO A 600 6.70 -12.75 28.92
N PHE A 601 7.57 -13.51 28.27
CA PHE A 601 7.53 -13.71 26.82
C PHE A 601 7.53 -15.19 26.47
N ARG A 602 6.91 -15.54 25.35
CA ARG A 602 7.15 -16.77 24.62
C ARG A 602 8.19 -16.55 23.52
N ASN A 603 8.71 -17.63 22.94
CA ASN A 603 9.76 -17.64 21.92
C ASN A 603 11.12 -17.15 22.42
N GLY A 604 11.45 -17.39 23.72
CA GLY A 604 12.79 -17.18 24.26
C GLY A 604 13.85 -18.15 23.70
N PRO A 605 15.07 -18.13 24.20
CA PRO A 605 15.56 -17.24 25.25
C PRO A 605 15.70 -15.80 24.79
N LEU A 606 15.51 -14.83 25.69
CA LEU A 606 15.63 -13.40 25.39
C LEU A 606 17.11 -12.96 25.42
N LYS A 607 17.43 -12.04 24.49
CA LYS A 607 18.72 -11.32 24.49
C LYS A 607 18.53 -9.95 23.82
N THR A 608 19.54 -9.10 23.86
CA THR A 608 19.60 -7.88 23.06
C THR A 608 20.42 -8.13 21.78
N SER A 609 20.06 -7.48 20.69
CA SER A 609 20.71 -7.67 19.38
C SER A 609 22.15 -7.18 19.35
N ASP A 610 22.51 -6.24 20.22
CA ASP A 610 23.82 -5.58 20.32
C ASP A 610 24.62 -5.93 21.61
N GLY A 611 24.06 -6.77 22.48
CA GLY A 611 24.69 -7.12 23.78
C GLY A 611 24.64 -6.00 24.84
N GLY A 612 24.05 -4.85 24.51
CA GLY A 612 23.87 -3.72 25.41
C GLY A 612 22.64 -3.84 26.33
N PRO A 613 22.35 -2.83 27.16
CA PRO A 613 21.13 -2.77 27.95
C PRO A 613 19.88 -2.86 27.09
N VAL A 614 18.78 -3.39 27.65
CA VAL A 614 17.46 -3.41 26.97
C VAL A 614 16.97 -1.98 26.77
N ARG A 615 16.53 -1.65 25.56
CA ARG A 615 16.00 -0.33 25.19
C ARG A 615 14.58 -0.44 24.62
N GLY A 616 13.86 0.68 24.62
CA GLY A 616 12.54 0.82 23.97
C GLY A 616 11.34 0.62 24.89
N PHE A 617 11.54 0.41 26.22
CA PHE A 617 10.43 0.33 27.16
C PHE A 617 9.97 1.70 27.66
N GLN A 618 8.64 1.85 27.82
CA GLN A 618 7.98 3.04 28.33
C GLN A 618 6.84 2.66 29.27
N LEU A 619 6.57 3.52 30.26
CA LEU A 619 5.43 3.41 31.17
C LEU A 619 4.41 4.51 30.86
N VAL A 620 3.15 4.12 30.74
CA VAL A 620 2.03 5.03 30.50
C VAL A 620 1.20 5.12 31.76
N GLY A 621 1.12 6.31 32.32
CA GLY A 621 0.33 6.63 33.53
C GLY A 621 -1.10 7.09 33.22
N ASP A 622 -1.73 7.74 34.22
CA ASP A 622 -3.01 8.40 34.06
C ASP A 622 -2.91 9.55 33.02
N TYR A 623 -4.00 9.81 32.32
CA TYR A 623 -4.11 10.85 31.29
C TYR A 623 -3.12 10.70 30.10
N GLY A 624 -2.53 9.48 29.91
CA GLY A 624 -1.59 9.23 28.82
C GLY A 624 -0.18 9.75 29.03
N VAL A 625 0.15 10.26 30.22
CA VAL A 625 1.53 10.68 30.55
C VAL A 625 2.48 9.47 30.40
N THR A 626 3.46 9.60 29.50
CA THR A 626 4.39 8.51 29.17
C THR A 626 5.81 8.89 29.57
N VAL A 627 6.54 7.95 30.14
CA VAL A 627 7.94 8.12 30.54
C VAL A 627 8.79 6.93 30.07
N PRO A 628 10.07 7.14 29.68
CA PRO A 628 10.98 6.04 29.41
C PRO A 628 11.19 5.20 30.67
N ALA A 629 11.46 3.91 30.51
CA ALA A 629 11.70 3.00 31.63
C ALA A 629 12.90 2.10 31.39
N ALA A 630 13.76 2.00 32.41
CA ALA A 630 14.86 1.02 32.42
C ALA A 630 14.28 -0.40 32.49
N ALA A 631 14.91 -1.33 31.77
CA ALA A 631 14.46 -2.72 31.70
C ALA A 631 15.62 -3.69 31.73
N THR A 632 15.39 -4.90 32.27
CA THR A 632 16.43 -5.94 32.44
C THR A 632 15.83 -7.30 32.11
N ILE A 633 16.53 -8.08 31.28
CA ILE A 633 16.16 -9.47 30.97
C ILE A 633 16.38 -10.37 32.20
N ARG A 634 15.39 -11.21 32.50
CA ARG A 634 15.42 -12.25 33.54
C ARG A 634 14.84 -13.56 33.00
N GLY A 635 15.69 -14.38 32.42
CA GLY A 635 15.26 -15.59 31.73
C GLY A 635 14.36 -15.25 30.54
N ASP A 636 13.15 -15.77 30.54
CA ASP A 636 12.13 -15.49 29.51
C ASP A 636 11.18 -14.33 29.87
N SER A 637 11.61 -13.43 30.74
CA SER A 637 10.89 -12.25 31.18
C SER A 637 11.73 -10.99 31.10
N VAL A 638 11.11 -9.85 31.02
CA VAL A 638 11.73 -8.53 31.18
C VAL A 638 11.15 -7.86 32.42
N ALA A 639 12.02 -7.45 33.35
CA ALA A 639 11.67 -6.62 34.48
C ALA A 639 11.84 -5.15 34.10
N VAL A 640 10.76 -4.38 34.18
CA VAL A 640 10.67 -2.94 33.84
C VAL A 640 10.59 -2.15 35.16
N ALA A 641 11.54 -1.27 35.38
CA ALA A 641 11.63 -0.48 36.63
C ALA A 641 10.51 0.59 36.67
N VAL A 642 9.79 0.67 37.80
CA VAL A 642 8.79 1.69 38.06
C VAL A 642 9.37 2.77 38.96
N PRO A 643 9.51 4.03 38.53
CA PRO A 643 10.02 5.11 39.36
C PRO A 643 9.18 5.31 40.63
N ALA A 644 9.83 5.75 41.73
CA ALA A 644 9.16 6.02 42.99
C ALA A 644 8.01 7.03 42.79
N GLY A 645 6.83 6.70 43.32
CA GLY A 645 5.62 7.55 43.18
C GLY A 645 4.88 7.40 41.85
N ALA A 646 5.46 6.77 40.83
CA ALA A 646 4.76 6.55 39.56
C ALA A 646 3.61 5.54 39.71
N LYS A 647 2.53 5.80 38.98
CA LYS A 647 1.33 4.94 38.94
C LYS A 647 1.03 4.53 37.48
N PRO A 648 1.86 3.65 36.89
CA PRO A 648 1.65 3.21 35.53
C PRO A 648 0.32 2.43 35.41
N ARG A 649 -0.33 2.59 34.27
CA ARG A 649 -1.51 1.85 33.85
C ARG A 649 -1.19 0.85 32.75
N ARG A 650 -0.16 1.15 31.97
CA ARG A 650 0.28 0.31 30.83
C ARG A 650 1.80 0.32 30.73
N VAL A 651 2.34 -0.72 30.13
CA VAL A 651 3.70 -0.80 29.64
C VAL A 651 3.69 -0.85 28.12
N ARG A 652 4.58 -0.09 27.49
CA ARG A 652 4.83 -0.08 26.04
C ARG A 652 6.26 -0.53 25.74
N TYR A 653 6.45 -1.10 24.54
CA TYR A 653 7.74 -1.40 23.97
C TYR A 653 7.78 -0.97 22.52
N ALA A 654 8.90 -0.37 22.07
CA ALA A 654 9.16 0.08 20.70
C ALA A 654 8.04 0.99 20.14
N TRP A 655 7.55 1.93 20.96
CA TRP A 655 6.44 2.81 20.64
C TRP A 655 6.94 4.16 20.15
N ASP A 656 7.40 4.21 18.89
CA ASP A 656 7.88 5.39 18.19
C ASP A 656 7.75 5.16 16.67
N ASP A 657 7.96 6.17 15.85
CA ASP A 657 8.01 6.05 14.40
C ASP A 657 9.21 5.23 13.96
N TYR A 658 10.39 5.57 14.47
CA TYR A 658 11.63 4.81 14.32
C TYR A 658 12.23 4.48 15.71
N PRO A 659 11.74 3.44 16.37
CA PRO A 659 12.10 3.17 17.76
C PRO A 659 13.54 2.68 17.93
N ASP A 660 14.24 3.23 18.92
CA ASP A 660 15.48 2.62 19.44
C ASP A 660 15.12 1.42 20.32
N CYS A 661 15.16 0.23 19.74
CA CYS A 661 14.78 -1.02 20.39
C CYS A 661 15.70 -2.17 19.98
N ASN A 662 16.00 -3.09 20.91
CA ASN A 662 17.01 -4.13 20.70
C ASN A 662 16.64 -5.51 21.24
N LEU A 663 15.41 -5.73 21.71
CA LEU A 663 15.01 -7.04 22.25
C LEU A 663 14.80 -8.06 21.12
N VAL A 664 15.50 -9.17 21.18
CA VAL A 664 15.42 -10.28 20.24
C VAL A 664 15.41 -11.62 20.98
N ASN A 665 15.07 -12.70 20.27
CA ASN A 665 15.21 -14.06 20.82
C ASN A 665 16.58 -14.68 20.49
N GLY A 666 16.76 -15.94 20.89
CA GLY A 666 17.96 -16.73 20.61
C GLY A 666 18.35 -16.82 19.13
N GLU A 667 17.36 -16.84 18.24
CA GLU A 667 17.53 -16.85 16.77
C GLU A 667 17.83 -15.46 16.17
N GLY A 668 17.84 -14.39 16.99
CA GLY A 668 18.00 -13.02 16.52
C GLY A 668 16.75 -12.42 15.88
N LEU A 669 15.58 -13.04 16.04
CA LEU A 669 14.35 -12.49 15.55
C LEU A 669 13.84 -11.37 16.46
N PRO A 670 13.43 -10.19 15.93
CA PRO A 670 13.08 -9.04 16.73
C PRO A 670 11.74 -9.18 17.43
N CYS A 671 11.64 -8.58 18.62
CA CYS A 671 10.36 -8.34 19.30
C CYS A 671 9.60 -7.23 18.58
N GLY A 672 8.32 -7.46 18.27
CA GLY A 672 7.43 -6.41 17.74
C GLY A 672 7.02 -5.41 18.82
N PRO A 673 6.48 -4.23 18.44
CA PRO A 673 5.95 -3.28 19.39
C PRO A 673 4.71 -3.84 20.09
N PHE A 674 4.52 -3.41 21.34
CA PHE A 674 3.32 -3.77 22.09
C PHE A 674 2.93 -2.71 23.11
N GLN A 675 1.66 -2.74 23.49
CA GLN A 675 1.11 -2.01 24.63
C GLN A 675 0.25 -2.97 25.45
N LEU A 676 0.59 -3.18 26.70
CA LEU A 676 -0.14 -4.05 27.61
C LEU A 676 -0.67 -3.25 28.80
N SER A 677 -1.96 -3.47 29.14
CA SER A 677 -2.52 -2.98 30.40
C SER A 677 -1.96 -3.80 31.57
N LEU A 678 -1.72 -3.12 32.68
CA LEU A 678 -1.27 -3.80 33.89
C LEU A 678 -2.47 -4.52 34.52
N SER A 679 -2.31 -5.81 34.77
CA SER A 679 -3.17 -6.54 35.71
C SER A 679 -2.81 -6.11 37.13
N THR A 680 -3.79 -5.66 37.92
CA THR A 680 -3.68 -5.59 39.37
C THR A 680 -3.83 -7.00 39.90
N PRO A 681 -2.95 -7.47 40.79
CA PRO A 681 -3.07 -8.79 41.41
C PRO A 681 -4.39 -8.94 42.17
#